data_05467b5fb7e46c9c61676c4e85b0f15f
#
_entry.id   05467b5fb7e46c9c61676c4e85b0f15f
#
_cell.length_a   1.000
_cell.length_b   1.000
_cell.length_c   1.000
_cell.angle_alpha   90.00
_cell.angle_beta   90.00
_cell.angle_gamma   90.00
#
_symmetry.space_group_name_H-M   'P 1'
#
loop_
_entity.id
_entity.type
_entity.pdbx_description
1 polymer ?
#
loop_
_entity_poly.entity_id
_entity_poly.type
_entity_poly.pdbx_seq_one_letter_code
_entity_poly.pdbx_strand_id
1 'polypeptide(L)'
;MNKHRLLLAYLAIALIIAACTRQSPWVAQSPAAAQYCQIDKTGESIIPNGRIIKPAGKSIVTAPHPYGLVLSPDGKVAVTANSGNAPFSITVIRNFDGNGEPQVKQIPEGANNQEGILESVFMGLAITPDNRYVFVAGGQSNKIFKFDLNSGKKVDSLRCGVKDGDRDYSHGYIGDMILSRDGARLYAVDQIGFRLLVIDAQNLKLLHNIPTGRYPFGITLSPDGKNLYVANVGIFEYKPLKNLDLKNLKGTAAEFPTSGFNTPEMKEGYKNDKLDVPGLGDSNTPEGFSVWKYSLGEQPKVSKKIKTGFLVGDLVEGIPAVGGASPNSLVATDRYVFVSNGNNDCISAIDFVKDTVVKNIFLKPDPRLGGFRGVIPFGLALSPDRKNLFVAESGVNAVGVIDVEKLEVLGHIPTGWFPSKVAVTPDGKKLLVTSAKGYGSGPNGGKNWKDGPEGHYVGGLMKGLVSVIDVPNAEQLKTHTAEVIRQNYAFAPANDAQFNWRSKNPVPLFPGQKESPIKYIVFISKENRTFDEVFGQVKTAKGDASLARYGANQKVVNRRHTDSVLNATVMVNHLALAERFSISDNFYVDSDHSADGHRWLVNTYPNEWVETGTTAAYGGKRSMRANSKAPGNLLLYGASGAIYPEDYNEAGSMWDHLERNKKEFFNFGFGLELAAGIDDSTMKYTGLKYLVNYPIPGPLYTRSSHKYATYNMAIPDQFRLKTFMEEFNEKYTGAGKTLPQVLTVILPNDHGAGERPQAGYPYRASYMADNDLALGRIVEFLSSTPYWKNMAIVVTEDDAQDGQDHVDAHRSVLMVISPYARKNHVGHQHYSFGSIFKTFWNILGIPYLNQYDAAATDMADLFSDTPDFSPYKAFPVNPKIFDPQKALTPMDAKFDWKAVIESPKLDNVEDFIKKQ
;
A
#
# COMPACT_ATOMS: atom_id res chain seq x y z
N MET A 1 8.30 44.29 -49.92
CA MET A 1 9.12 43.06 -50.05
C MET A 1 9.72 42.55 -48.73
N ASN A 2 9.39 43.12 -47.57
CA ASN A 2 10.06 42.77 -46.30
C ASN A 2 9.24 41.97 -45.29
N LYS A 3 7.91 41.91 -45.39
CA LYS A 3 7.10 41.16 -44.37
C LYS A 3 7.13 39.65 -44.62
N HIS A 4 7.15 39.18 -45.83
CA HIS A 4 7.23 37.74 -46.13
C HIS A 4 8.61 37.12 -45.83
N ARG A 5 9.69 37.88 -45.95
CA ARG A 5 11.03 37.41 -45.57
C ARG A 5 11.22 37.31 -44.06
N LEU A 6 10.62 38.26 -43.29
CA LEU A 6 10.60 38.16 -41.82
C LEU A 6 9.78 36.96 -41.33
N LEU A 7 8.61 36.71 -41.94
CA LEU A 7 7.76 35.56 -41.57
C LEU A 7 8.45 34.22 -41.85
N LEU A 8 9.13 34.12 -43.02
CA LEU A 8 9.92 32.93 -43.35
C LEU A 8 11.14 32.75 -42.44
N ALA A 9 11.78 33.84 -42.01
CA ALA A 9 12.88 33.77 -41.03
C ALA A 9 12.39 33.37 -39.64
N TYR A 10 11.22 33.86 -39.18
CA TYR A 10 10.60 33.42 -37.95
C TYR A 10 10.13 31.96 -37.99
N LEU A 11 9.56 31.51 -39.11
CA LEU A 11 9.22 30.10 -39.31
C LEU A 11 10.48 29.19 -39.37
N ALA A 12 11.55 29.64 -40.02
CA ALA A 12 12.81 28.91 -40.07
C ALA A 12 13.48 28.84 -38.67
N ILE A 13 13.46 29.94 -37.90
CA ILE A 13 13.96 29.97 -36.51
C ILE A 13 13.08 29.11 -35.60
N ALA A 14 11.77 29.13 -35.75
CA ALA A 14 10.86 28.27 -35.02
C ALA A 14 11.04 26.80 -35.36
N LEU A 15 11.30 26.47 -36.63
CA LEU A 15 11.64 25.12 -37.08
C LEU A 15 13.03 24.67 -36.62
N ILE A 16 14.02 25.58 -36.58
CA ILE A 16 15.36 25.29 -36.05
C ILE A 16 15.31 25.14 -34.55
N ILE A 17 14.53 25.93 -33.81
CA ILE A 17 14.33 25.78 -32.37
C ILE A 17 13.57 24.49 -32.09
N ALA A 18 12.57 24.13 -32.88
CA ALA A 18 11.86 22.83 -32.77
C ALA A 18 12.72 21.62 -33.16
N ALA A 19 13.74 21.81 -34.03
CA ALA A 19 14.68 20.76 -34.40
C ALA A 19 15.83 20.59 -33.39
N CYS A 20 16.18 21.64 -32.64
CA CYS A 20 17.29 21.63 -31.68
C CYS A 20 16.90 21.13 -30.27
N THR A 21 15.63 20.80 -30.03
CA THR A 21 15.19 20.34 -28.68
C THR A 21 14.48 18.98 -28.66
N ARG A 22 14.65 18.15 -29.69
CA ARG A 22 14.33 16.73 -29.51
C ARG A 22 15.48 16.07 -28.71
N GLN A 23 15.50 16.27 -27.41
CA GLN A 23 16.21 15.33 -26.55
C GLN A 23 15.69 13.92 -26.90
N SER A 24 16.60 13.00 -27.17
CA SER A 24 16.24 11.60 -27.35
C SER A 24 15.42 11.18 -26.15
N PRO A 25 14.26 10.51 -26.34
CA PRO A 25 13.49 10.03 -25.19
C PRO A 25 14.40 9.20 -24.29
N TRP A 26 14.24 9.37 -22.99
CA TRP A 26 14.94 8.59 -21.98
C TRP A 26 14.11 7.38 -21.56
N VAL A 27 14.78 6.35 -21.11
CA VAL A 27 14.20 5.18 -20.45
C VAL A 27 14.75 5.15 -19.02
N ALA A 28 13.89 5.12 -18.05
CA ALA A 28 14.28 4.83 -16.67
C ALA A 28 14.14 3.33 -16.41
N GLN A 29 14.98 2.81 -15.54
CA GLN A 29 14.98 1.43 -15.09
C GLN A 29 15.27 1.38 -13.60
N SER A 30 15.01 0.23 -12.97
CA SER A 30 15.42 -0.02 -11.60
C SER A 30 16.95 0.02 -11.49
N PRO A 31 17.50 0.73 -10.48
CA PRO A 31 18.96 0.74 -10.26
C PRO A 31 19.52 -0.62 -9.84
N ALA A 32 18.71 -1.54 -9.35
CA ALA A 32 19.13 -2.91 -9.04
C ALA A 32 19.57 -3.70 -10.28
N ALA A 33 19.09 -3.36 -11.48
CA ALA A 33 19.36 -4.09 -12.72
C ALA A 33 19.00 -5.59 -12.60
N ALA A 34 19.98 -6.49 -12.50
CA ALA A 34 19.79 -7.93 -12.31
C ALA A 34 20.17 -8.40 -10.87
N GLN A 35 20.39 -7.47 -9.95
CA GLN A 35 20.72 -7.84 -8.58
C GLN A 35 19.45 -8.25 -7.82
N TYR A 36 19.60 -9.24 -6.95
CA TYR A 36 18.56 -9.71 -6.06
C TYR A 36 18.45 -8.80 -4.84
N CYS A 37 17.30 -8.80 -4.16
CA CYS A 37 17.16 -8.16 -2.86
C CYS A 37 18.23 -8.66 -1.90
N GLN A 38 18.79 -7.74 -1.14
CA GLN A 38 19.81 -8.03 -0.13
C GLN A 38 19.86 -6.94 0.93
N ILE A 39 20.20 -7.32 2.15
CA ILE A 39 20.50 -6.39 3.24
C ILE A 39 22.02 -6.29 3.40
N ASP A 40 22.57 -5.11 3.14
CA ASP A 40 23.95 -4.72 3.50
C ASP A 40 23.90 -3.43 4.32
N LYS A 41 24.05 -3.56 5.64
CA LYS A 41 24.01 -2.43 6.57
C LYS A 41 25.24 -1.51 6.48
N THR A 42 26.31 -1.97 5.85
CA THR A 42 27.57 -1.23 5.68
C THR A 42 27.76 -0.71 4.26
N GLY A 43 27.04 -1.26 3.31
CA GLY A 43 27.09 -0.93 1.90
C GLY A 43 25.76 -0.48 1.34
N GLU A 44 25.25 -1.20 0.34
CA GLU A 44 24.02 -0.89 -0.37
C GLU A 44 23.03 -2.06 -0.26
N SER A 45 21.91 -1.81 0.41
CA SER A 45 20.78 -2.76 0.41
C SER A 45 19.93 -2.56 -0.84
N ILE A 46 19.30 -3.63 -1.32
CA ILE A 46 18.36 -3.61 -2.44
C ILE A 46 17.00 -4.07 -1.93
N ILE A 47 16.00 -3.24 -2.12
CA ILE A 47 14.63 -3.46 -1.65
C ILE A 47 13.71 -3.96 -2.79
N PRO A 48 12.51 -4.48 -2.49
CA PRO A 48 11.60 -5.11 -3.44
C PRO A 48 11.35 -4.36 -4.74
N ASN A 49 11.21 -3.03 -4.73
CA ASN A 49 11.03 -2.25 -5.97
C ASN A 49 12.34 -1.97 -6.74
N GLY A 50 13.42 -2.61 -6.34
CA GLY A 50 14.73 -2.52 -6.99
C GLY A 50 15.46 -1.20 -6.77
N ARG A 51 15.03 -0.40 -5.81
CA ARG A 51 15.76 0.79 -5.36
C ARG A 51 16.85 0.39 -4.39
N ILE A 52 17.86 1.24 -4.30
CA ILE A 52 19.01 1.06 -3.41
C ILE A 52 18.75 1.84 -2.12
N ILE A 53 19.07 1.24 -0.99
CA ILE A 53 19.03 1.87 0.33
C ILE A 53 20.46 2.01 0.86
N LYS A 54 20.87 3.25 0.99
CA LYS A 54 22.15 3.66 1.62
C LYS A 54 21.92 4.97 2.35
N PRO A 55 21.43 4.92 3.60
CA PRO A 55 21.12 6.11 4.37
C PRO A 55 22.36 6.99 4.60
N ALA A 56 22.19 8.29 4.58
CA ALA A 56 23.22 9.19 5.08
C ALA A 56 23.37 9.07 6.59
N GLY A 57 24.57 9.34 7.11
CA GLY A 57 24.87 9.34 8.53
C GLY A 57 24.92 7.94 9.17
N LYS A 58 24.65 7.90 10.48
CA LYS A 58 24.65 6.67 11.30
C LYS A 58 23.24 6.12 11.43
N SER A 59 23.04 4.85 11.16
CA SER A 59 21.75 4.16 11.28
C SER A 59 21.66 3.38 12.59
N ILE A 60 20.56 3.54 13.30
CA ILE A 60 20.24 2.86 14.56
C ILE A 60 18.98 2.01 14.32
N VAL A 61 19.08 0.70 14.54
CA VAL A 61 17.96 -0.23 14.34
C VAL A 61 16.96 -0.09 15.48
N THR A 62 15.67 -0.06 15.15
CA THR A 62 14.54 -0.04 16.09
C THR A 62 13.63 -1.26 15.88
N ALA A 63 12.57 -1.38 16.67
CA ALA A 63 11.49 -2.31 16.37
C ALA A 63 10.76 -1.93 15.05
N PRO A 64 9.96 -2.83 14.48
CA PRO A 64 9.29 -2.60 13.20
C PRO A 64 8.38 -1.37 13.18
N HIS A 65 8.32 -0.70 12.04
CA HIS A 65 7.40 0.39 11.69
C HIS A 65 7.41 1.57 12.69
N PRO A 66 8.54 2.28 12.87
CA PRO A 66 8.60 3.49 13.67
C PRO A 66 7.94 4.68 12.92
N TYR A 67 6.63 4.85 13.08
CA TYR A 67 5.89 5.96 12.48
C TYR A 67 5.95 7.25 13.30
N GLY A 68 6.25 7.18 14.59
CA GLY A 68 6.44 8.32 15.48
C GLY A 68 7.90 8.58 15.85
N LEU A 69 8.27 9.85 16.02
CA LEU A 69 9.58 10.28 16.50
C LEU A 69 9.44 11.59 17.28
N VAL A 70 10.05 11.65 18.46
CA VAL A 70 10.17 12.87 19.24
C VAL A 70 11.57 12.96 19.85
N LEU A 71 12.11 14.18 19.95
CA LEU A 71 13.31 14.49 20.70
C LEU A 71 12.97 15.14 22.04
N SER A 72 13.77 14.84 23.07
CA SER A 72 13.71 15.59 24.32
C SER A 72 14.09 17.06 24.09
N PRO A 73 13.54 17.99 24.90
CA PRO A 73 13.86 19.40 24.79
C PRO A 73 15.37 19.75 24.87
N ASP A 74 16.17 18.94 25.57
CA ASP A 74 17.63 19.05 25.62
C ASP A 74 18.37 18.39 24.47
N GLY A 75 17.63 17.70 23.57
CA GLY A 75 18.17 17.01 22.39
C GLY A 75 18.94 15.73 22.66
N LYS A 76 18.91 15.17 23.89
CA LYS A 76 19.76 14.02 24.28
C LYS A 76 19.05 12.68 24.20
N VAL A 77 17.72 12.68 24.12
CA VAL A 77 16.88 11.48 24.07
C VAL A 77 15.98 11.54 22.85
N ALA A 78 15.99 10.51 22.03
CA ALA A 78 15.00 10.29 20.99
C ALA A 78 14.09 9.14 21.39
N VAL A 79 12.80 9.26 21.09
CA VAL A 79 11.82 8.18 21.30
C VAL A 79 11.07 7.94 20.01
N THR A 80 10.99 6.67 19.60
CA THR A 80 10.13 6.25 18.46
C THR A 80 8.89 5.52 18.94
N ALA A 81 7.79 5.66 18.20
CA ALA A 81 6.59 4.83 18.34
C ALA A 81 6.57 3.79 17.22
N ASN A 82 6.70 2.51 17.59
CA ASN A 82 6.78 1.39 16.67
C ASN A 82 5.40 0.74 16.60
N SER A 83 4.66 1.03 15.53
CA SER A 83 3.28 0.60 15.36
C SER A 83 3.12 -0.36 14.17
N GLY A 84 2.11 -1.15 14.21
CA GLY A 84 1.82 -2.14 13.19
C GLY A 84 1.90 -3.54 13.75
N ASN A 85 2.93 -4.29 13.44
CA ASN A 85 3.09 -5.64 13.94
C ASN A 85 3.59 -5.70 15.38
N ALA A 86 3.28 -6.78 16.07
CA ALA A 86 3.93 -7.06 17.34
C ALA A 86 5.46 -7.17 17.16
N PRO A 87 6.27 -6.63 18.08
CA PRO A 87 5.84 -6.01 19.33
C PRO A 87 5.47 -4.53 19.16
N PHE A 88 4.27 -4.16 19.58
CA PHE A 88 3.89 -2.74 19.74
C PHE A 88 4.72 -2.15 20.86
N SER A 89 5.57 -1.20 20.55
CA SER A 89 6.58 -0.72 21.48
C SER A 89 6.94 0.74 21.22
N ILE A 90 7.66 1.32 22.17
CA ILE A 90 8.47 2.53 21.95
C ILE A 90 9.95 2.13 22.03
N THR A 91 10.80 2.85 21.30
CA THR A 91 12.26 2.70 21.42
C THR A 91 12.85 4.00 21.95
N VAL A 92 13.53 3.94 23.08
CA VAL A 92 14.26 5.07 23.68
C VAL A 92 15.72 4.99 23.27
N ILE A 93 16.24 6.03 22.65
CA ILE A 93 17.61 6.10 22.11
C ILE A 93 18.35 7.24 22.80
N ARG A 94 19.56 6.94 23.30
CA ARG A 94 20.47 7.91 23.94
C ARG A 94 21.85 7.80 23.30
N ASN A 95 22.72 8.80 23.52
CA ASN A 95 24.09 8.85 23.02
C ASN A 95 24.19 8.68 21.49
N PHE A 96 23.17 9.16 20.76
CA PHE A 96 23.11 9.02 19.31
C PHE A 96 23.98 10.03 18.56
N ASP A 97 24.37 11.15 19.21
CA ASP A 97 25.11 12.30 18.67
C ASP A 97 26.63 12.23 18.90
N GLY A 98 27.10 11.29 19.73
CA GLY A 98 28.50 11.11 20.11
C GLY A 98 29.25 10.05 19.29
N ASN A 99 30.58 9.95 19.59
CA ASN A 99 31.45 8.94 18.99
C ASN A 99 31.30 7.53 19.61
N GLY A 100 30.44 7.40 20.63
CA GLY A 100 30.13 6.12 21.30
C GLY A 100 29.00 5.33 20.63
N GLU A 101 28.77 4.12 21.14
CA GLU A 101 27.62 3.34 20.73
C GLU A 101 26.32 3.92 21.30
N PRO A 102 25.25 4.04 20.48
CA PRO A 102 23.95 4.43 20.97
C PRO A 102 23.41 3.47 22.01
N GLN A 103 22.79 3.99 23.04
CA GLN A 103 22.03 3.18 23.98
C GLN A 103 20.59 3.08 23.49
N VAL A 104 20.17 1.87 23.14
CA VAL A 104 18.85 1.59 22.58
C VAL A 104 18.07 0.73 23.55
N LYS A 105 16.91 1.19 24.00
CA LYS A 105 16.01 0.44 24.88
C LYS A 105 14.62 0.39 24.29
N GLN A 106 14.15 -0.80 23.96
CA GLN A 106 12.76 -1.05 23.55
C GLN A 106 11.87 -1.26 24.77
N ILE A 107 10.65 -0.74 24.77
CA ILE A 107 9.66 -0.86 25.85
C ILE A 107 8.29 -1.24 25.23
N PRO A 108 7.74 -2.43 25.54
CA PRO A 108 8.34 -3.55 26.26
C PRO A 108 9.51 -4.18 25.50
N GLU A 109 10.39 -4.85 26.23
CA GLU A 109 11.51 -5.59 25.64
C GLU A 109 11.03 -6.88 24.97
N GLY A 110 11.71 -7.28 23.88
CA GLY A 110 11.49 -8.54 23.16
C GLY A 110 10.42 -8.47 22.08
N ALA A 111 10.14 -9.62 21.48
CA ALA A 111 9.25 -9.75 20.33
C ALA A 111 7.76 -9.88 20.73
N ASN A 112 7.44 -10.07 21.99
CA ASN A 112 6.08 -10.23 22.48
C ASN A 112 5.66 -9.02 23.30
N ASN A 113 4.44 -8.50 23.03
CA ASN A 113 3.82 -7.50 23.88
C ASN A 113 3.50 -8.08 25.26
N GLN A 114 3.90 -7.35 26.29
CA GLN A 114 3.44 -7.62 27.65
C GLN A 114 2.09 -6.93 27.86
N GLU A 115 1.03 -7.71 28.00
CA GLU A 115 -0.31 -7.18 28.30
C GLU A 115 -0.28 -6.24 29.50
N GLY A 116 -1.06 -5.13 29.40
CA GLY A 116 -1.14 -4.13 30.45
C GLY A 116 0.00 -3.10 30.49
N ILE A 117 1.09 -3.25 29.74
CA ILE A 117 2.13 -2.24 29.62
C ILE A 117 1.82 -1.29 28.45
N LEU A 118 1.74 -1.83 27.23
CA LEU A 118 1.45 -1.08 26.00
C LEU A 118 0.57 -1.94 25.08
N GLU A 119 -0.73 -1.79 25.18
CA GLU A 119 -1.71 -2.62 24.48
C GLU A 119 -1.72 -2.38 22.97
N SER A 120 -1.47 -1.14 22.57
CA SER A 120 -1.24 -0.70 21.19
C SER A 120 -0.54 0.64 21.20
N VAL A 121 0.08 0.99 20.08
CA VAL A 121 0.73 2.27 19.86
C VAL A 121 0.41 2.75 18.44
N PHE A 122 0.36 4.04 18.27
CA PHE A 122 0.34 4.64 16.94
C PHE A 122 1.51 5.62 16.79
N MET A 123 1.35 6.80 16.25
CA MET A 123 2.50 7.67 15.92
C MET A 123 2.74 8.80 16.92
N GLY A 124 1.73 9.19 17.69
CA GLY A 124 1.81 10.35 18.58
C GLY A 124 2.71 10.15 19.79
N LEU A 125 3.67 11.06 19.97
CA LEU A 125 4.61 11.10 21.08
C LEU A 125 4.80 12.55 21.55
N ALA A 126 4.92 12.77 22.87
CA ALA A 126 5.30 14.07 23.41
C ALA A 126 6.14 13.90 24.69
N ILE A 127 7.29 14.58 24.78
CA ILE A 127 8.19 14.53 25.96
C ILE A 127 7.95 15.79 26.80
N THR A 128 7.91 15.62 28.13
CA THR A 128 7.73 16.72 29.08
C THR A 128 8.95 17.67 29.09
N PRO A 129 8.75 19.00 29.41
CA PRO A 129 9.83 19.99 29.40
C PRO A 129 11.01 19.68 30.33
N ASP A 130 10.79 18.86 31.36
CA ASP A 130 11.82 18.40 32.31
C ASP A 130 12.60 17.16 31.79
N ASN A 131 12.37 16.71 30.57
CA ASN A 131 12.95 15.51 29.91
C ASN A 131 12.67 14.19 30.65
N ARG A 132 11.68 14.16 31.54
CA ARG A 132 11.45 13.00 32.42
C ARG A 132 10.44 12.01 31.90
N TYR A 133 9.36 12.50 31.30
CA TYR A 133 8.26 11.64 30.88
C TYR A 133 8.01 11.74 29.37
N VAL A 134 7.51 10.63 28.80
CA VAL A 134 6.96 10.62 27.44
C VAL A 134 5.50 10.16 27.48
N PHE A 135 4.64 10.91 26.81
CA PHE A 135 3.28 10.51 26.49
C PHE A 135 3.29 9.75 25.17
N VAL A 136 2.49 8.66 25.11
CA VAL A 136 2.42 7.76 23.95
C VAL A 136 0.97 7.56 23.56
N ALA A 137 0.65 7.80 22.29
CA ALA A 137 -0.68 7.56 21.72
C ALA A 137 -0.94 6.08 21.54
N GLY A 138 -2.00 5.60 22.17
CA GLY A 138 -2.35 4.18 22.22
C GLY A 138 -3.25 3.70 21.09
N GLY A 139 -3.41 4.44 19.99
CA GLY A 139 -4.23 3.98 18.84
C GLY A 139 -5.60 3.43 19.28
N GLN A 140 -5.91 2.21 18.83
CA GLN A 140 -7.20 1.54 19.08
C GLN A 140 -7.48 1.23 20.55
N SER A 141 -6.48 1.25 21.46
CA SER A 141 -6.74 1.11 22.90
C SER A 141 -7.58 2.25 23.48
N ASN A 142 -7.70 3.35 22.73
CA ASN A 142 -8.36 4.60 23.14
C ASN A 142 -7.76 5.13 24.45
N LYS A 143 -6.42 5.02 24.56
CA LYS A 143 -5.64 5.45 25.73
C LYS A 143 -4.49 6.34 25.32
N ILE A 144 -4.01 7.13 26.29
CA ILE A 144 -2.70 7.79 26.26
C ILE A 144 -1.91 7.25 27.43
N PHE A 145 -0.71 6.76 27.17
CA PHE A 145 0.19 6.21 28.18
C PHE A 145 1.24 7.24 28.57
N LYS A 146 1.72 7.20 29.81
CA LYS A 146 2.82 8.01 30.34
C LYS A 146 3.91 7.09 30.87
N PHE A 147 5.13 7.25 30.30
CA PHE A 147 6.30 6.50 30.72
C PHE A 147 7.36 7.42 31.32
N ASP A 148 8.06 6.95 32.34
CA ASP A 148 9.27 7.59 32.86
C ASP A 148 10.45 7.15 32.00
N LEU A 149 11.12 8.11 31.37
CA LEU A 149 12.20 7.88 30.41
C LEU A 149 13.48 7.30 31.05
N ASN A 150 13.70 7.52 32.35
CA ASN A 150 14.89 7.01 33.03
C ASN A 150 14.73 5.52 33.40
N SER A 151 13.63 5.18 34.01
CA SER A 151 13.35 3.79 34.39
C SER A 151 12.78 2.96 33.26
N GLY A 152 12.13 3.56 32.27
CA GLY A 152 11.35 2.88 31.24
C GLY A 152 10.03 2.31 31.73
N LYS A 153 9.57 2.66 32.93
CA LYS A 153 8.33 2.14 33.52
C LYS A 153 7.13 3.00 33.11
N LYS A 154 6.01 2.35 32.84
CA LYS A 154 4.71 3.01 32.72
C LYS A 154 4.33 3.58 34.10
N VAL A 155 4.11 4.89 34.18
CA VAL A 155 3.72 5.58 35.41
C VAL A 155 2.23 5.80 35.50
N ASP A 156 1.57 6.03 34.34
CA ASP A 156 0.14 6.32 34.30
C ASP A 156 -0.46 6.04 32.92
N SER A 157 -1.79 6.09 32.81
CA SER A 157 -2.49 6.07 31.54
C SER A 157 -3.89 6.69 31.65
N LEU A 158 -4.26 7.48 30.65
CA LEU A 158 -5.60 8.06 30.51
C LEU A 158 -6.45 7.23 29.57
N ARG A 159 -7.65 6.80 30.01
CA ARG A 159 -8.70 6.37 29.10
C ARG A 159 -9.40 7.59 28.49
N CYS A 160 -9.42 7.66 27.17
CA CYS A 160 -10.01 8.79 26.43
C CYS A 160 -11.51 8.58 26.14
N GLY A 161 -12.03 7.40 26.47
CA GLY A 161 -13.45 7.06 26.27
C GLY A 161 -14.35 7.82 27.23
N VAL A 162 -15.34 8.52 26.68
CA VAL A 162 -16.31 9.33 27.43
C VAL A 162 -17.61 9.47 26.65
N LYS A 163 -18.72 9.67 27.37
CA LYS A 163 -19.97 10.19 26.79
C LYS A 163 -20.01 11.69 27.00
N ASP A 164 -20.25 12.43 25.95
CA ASP A 164 -20.28 13.89 25.93
C ASP A 164 -21.52 14.36 25.16
N GLY A 165 -22.56 14.70 25.89
CA GLY A 165 -23.89 14.94 25.34
C GLY A 165 -24.42 13.71 24.59
N ASP A 166 -24.85 13.89 23.36
CA ASP A 166 -25.34 12.81 22.47
C ASP A 166 -24.23 11.99 21.81
N ARG A 167 -22.97 12.36 22.03
CA ARG A 167 -21.80 11.71 21.43
C ARG A 167 -21.25 10.62 22.35
N ASP A 168 -20.98 9.47 21.77
CA ASP A 168 -20.38 8.32 22.48
C ASP A 168 -18.97 8.05 21.95
N TYR A 169 -17.97 8.40 22.76
CA TYR A 169 -16.55 8.20 22.47
C TYR A 169 -15.97 6.98 23.20
N SER A 170 -16.79 6.01 23.60
CA SER A 170 -16.35 4.77 24.28
C SER A 170 -15.27 4.04 23.49
N HIS A 171 -15.28 4.16 22.16
CA HIS A 171 -14.24 3.71 21.25
C HIS A 171 -13.60 4.92 20.58
N GLY A 172 -12.30 4.84 20.38
CA GLY A 172 -11.48 5.87 19.73
C GLY A 172 -10.25 5.26 19.08
N TYR A 173 -9.53 6.07 18.32
CA TYR A 173 -8.22 5.74 17.75
C TYR A 173 -7.30 6.95 17.93
N ILE A 174 -6.51 6.94 19.01
CA ILE A 174 -5.65 8.07 19.37
C ILE A 174 -4.46 8.12 18.43
N GLY A 175 -4.39 9.19 17.64
CA GLY A 175 -3.41 9.42 16.58
C GLY A 175 -2.18 10.19 17.00
N ASP A 176 -1.99 11.38 16.45
CA ASP A 176 -0.87 12.27 16.79
C ASP A 176 -1.19 13.15 17.99
N MET A 177 -0.14 13.73 18.63
CA MET A 177 -0.30 14.58 19.80
C MET A 177 0.81 15.61 19.92
N ILE A 178 0.51 16.70 20.62
CA ILE A 178 1.48 17.78 20.91
C ILE A 178 1.26 18.33 22.31
N LEU A 179 2.36 18.65 23.00
CA LEU A 179 2.35 19.28 24.32
C LEU A 179 2.44 20.80 24.18
N SER A 180 1.72 21.55 25.00
CA SER A 180 1.90 22.98 25.11
C SER A 180 3.32 23.32 25.60
N ARG A 181 3.81 24.52 25.28
CA ARG A 181 5.18 24.94 25.62
C ARG A 181 5.50 24.92 27.12
N ASP A 182 4.50 25.24 27.93
CA ASP A 182 4.61 25.23 29.40
C ASP A 182 4.45 23.79 29.97
N GLY A 183 4.17 22.82 29.12
CA GLY A 183 3.92 21.43 29.52
C GLY A 183 2.59 21.19 30.25
N ALA A 184 1.71 22.18 30.35
CA ALA A 184 0.48 22.09 31.14
C ALA A 184 -0.66 21.41 30.40
N ARG A 185 -0.71 21.48 29.07
CA ARG A 185 -1.77 20.92 28.21
C ARG A 185 -1.18 19.94 27.20
N LEU A 186 -1.80 18.77 27.08
CA LEU A 186 -1.55 17.83 26.01
C LEU A 186 -2.76 17.86 25.07
N TYR A 187 -2.51 18.05 23.79
CA TYR A 187 -3.50 18.00 22.73
C TYR A 187 -3.30 16.72 21.92
N ALA A 188 -4.37 15.96 21.68
CA ALA A 188 -4.29 14.73 20.89
C ALA A 188 -5.48 14.63 19.94
N VAL A 189 -5.30 13.97 18.80
CA VAL A 189 -6.39 13.71 17.85
C VAL A 189 -6.90 12.30 18.01
N ASP A 190 -8.22 12.14 17.93
CA ASP A 190 -8.90 10.85 17.83
C ASP A 190 -9.47 10.68 16.43
N GLN A 191 -8.82 9.81 15.66
CA GLN A 191 -9.10 9.64 14.23
C GLN A 191 -10.53 9.21 13.97
N ILE A 192 -11.09 8.26 14.73
CA ILE A 192 -12.45 7.77 14.49
C ILE A 192 -13.52 8.53 15.28
N GLY A 193 -13.11 9.22 16.36
CA GLY A 193 -14.00 10.11 17.10
C GLY A 193 -14.24 11.45 16.41
N PHE A 194 -13.43 11.80 15.40
CA PHE A 194 -13.43 13.12 14.74
C PHE A 194 -13.35 14.24 15.76
N ARG A 195 -12.39 14.13 16.70
CA ARG A 195 -12.23 15.07 17.79
C ARG A 195 -10.76 15.38 18.13
N LEU A 196 -10.58 16.57 18.66
CA LEU A 196 -9.40 17.02 19.36
C LEU A 196 -9.65 16.87 20.87
N LEU A 197 -8.76 16.14 21.55
CA LEU A 197 -8.76 16.03 23.01
C LEU A 197 -7.88 17.10 23.61
N VAL A 198 -8.37 17.77 24.64
CA VAL A 198 -7.62 18.70 25.47
C VAL A 198 -7.44 18.08 26.84
N ILE A 199 -6.21 17.86 27.26
CA ILE A 199 -5.86 17.06 28.43
C ILE A 199 -4.97 17.91 29.37
N ASP A 200 -5.26 17.87 30.66
CA ASP A 200 -4.33 18.28 31.68
C ASP A 200 -3.15 17.31 31.72
N ALA A 201 -1.97 17.73 31.31
CA ALA A 201 -0.82 16.86 31.15
C ALA A 201 -0.20 16.43 32.48
N GLN A 202 -0.38 17.24 33.55
CA GLN A 202 0.14 16.93 34.88
C GLN A 202 -0.67 15.81 35.54
N ASN A 203 -2.00 15.97 35.57
CA ASN A 203 -2.93 15.06 36.24
C ASN A 203 -3.50 13.98 35.29
N LEU A 204 -3.11 13.99 34.04
CA LEU A 204 -3.58 13.10 32.98
C LEU A 204 -5.14 13.02 32.93
N LYS A 205 -5.77 14.19 32.91
CA LYS A 205 -7.23 14.33 32.95
C LYS A 205 -7.75 14.95 31.66
N LEU A 206 -8.75 14.32 31.04
CA LEU A 206 -9.46 14.88 29.90
C LEU A 206 -10.27 16.11 30.35
N LEU A 207 -10.06 17.24 29.68
CA LEU A 207 -10.74 18.52 29.95
C LEU A 207 -11.85 18.77 28.94
N HIS A 208 -11.55 18.67 27.63
CA HIS A 208 -12.50 18.98 26.57
C HIS A 208 -12.38 18.01 25.40
N ASN A 209 -13.51 17.84 24.70
CA ASN A 209 -13.61 17.18 23.39
C ASN A 209 -14.09 18.23 22.37
N ILE A 210 -13.26 18.53 21.39
CA ILE A 210 -13.55 19.55 20.39
C ILE A 210 -13.70 18.87 19.02
N PRO A 211 -14.75 19.13 18.23
CA PRO A 211 -14.91 18.55 16.91
C PRO A 211 -13.74 18.90 15.97
N THR A 212 -13.37 17.95 15.11
CA THR A 212 -12.42 18.13 14.00
C THR A 212 -13.08 17.81 12.67
N GLY A 213 -12.32 17.90 11.59
CA GLY A 213 -12.67 17.28 10.33
C GLY A 213 -12.59 15.75 10.41
N ARG A 214 -12.75 15.09 9.26
CA ARG A 214 -12.82 13.63 9.17
C ARG A 214 -11.43 13.00 9.24
N TYR A 215 -11.28 12.00 10.08
CA TYR A 215 -10.02 11.29 10.30
C TYR A 215 -8.84 12.24 10.56
N PRO A 216 -8.85 13.00 11.68
CA PRO A 216 -7.75 13.88 12.04
C PRO A 216 -6.47 13.07 12.23
N PHE A 217 -5.37 13.53 11.63
CA PHE A 217 -4.13 12.76 11.52
C PHE A 217 -2.95 13.47 12.19
N GLY A 218 -2.53 14.63 11.70
CA GLY A 218 -1.43 15.42 12.26
C GLY A 218 -1.90 16.66 13.02
N ILE A 219 -1.06 17.13 13.94
CA ILE A 219 -1.37 18.27 14.82
C ILE A 219 -0.13 19.13 15.02
N THR A 220 -0.29 20.46 15.07
CA THR A 220 0.77 21.40 15.43
C THR A 220 0.25 22.64 16.16
N LEU A 221 1.13 23.28 16.95
CA LEU A 221 0.87 24.55 17.60
C LEU A 221 1.53 25.71 16.83
N SER A 222 0.90 26.87 16.82
CA SER A 222 1.57 28.10 16.40
C SER A 222 2.73 28.43 17.32
N PRO A 223 3.76 29.16 16.82
CA PRO A 223 4.93 29.53 17.65
C PRO A 223 4.59 30.36 18.89
N ASP A 224 3.52 31.11 18.85
CA ASP A 224 3.04 31.90 20.00
C ASP A 224 2.16 31.12 20.99
N GLY A 225 1.82 29.86 20.64
CA GLY A 225 0.95 28.97 21.42
C GLY A 225 -0.52 29.40 21.47
N LYS A 226 -0.95 30.34 20.64
CA LYS A 226 -2.34 30.85 20.63
C LYS A 226 -3.25 30.10 19.67
N ASN A 227 -2.67 29.42 18.69
CA ASN A 227 -3.41 28.67 17.71
C ASN A 227 -2.90 27.22 17.63
N LEU A 228 -3.83 26.31 17.27
CA LEU A 228 -3.55 24.92 17.00
C LEU A 228 -4.12 24.56 15.63
N TYR A 229 -3.44 23.68 14.91
CA TYR A 229 -3.84 23.22 13.58
C TYR A 229 -3.93 21.70 13.56
N VAL A 230 -4.98 21.18 12.92
CA VAL A 230 -5.22 19.75 12.74
C VAL A 230 -5.41 19.44 11.26
N ALA A 231 -4.62 18.52 10.73
CA ALA A 231 -4.79 17.96 9.38
C ALA A 231 -5.78 16.78 9.42
N ASN A 232 -6.68 16.72 8.45
CA ASN A 232 -7.76 15.73 8.36
C ASN A 232 -7.65 15.00 7.01
N VAL A 233 -7.31 13.70 7.04
CA VAL A 233 -7.02 12.89 5.84
C VAL A 233 -8.25 12.18 5.25
N GLY A 234 -9.40 12.19 5.92
CA GLY A 234 -10.60 11.50 5.45
C GLY A 234 -11.42 12.30 4.47
N ILE A 235 -12.20 11.62 3.63
CA ILE A 235 -13.14 12.22 2.69
C ILE A 235 -14.56 12.17 3.26
N PHE A 236 -15.00 10.95 3.69
CA PHE A 236 -16.38 10.71 4.06
C PHE A 236 -16.56 10.30 5.53
N GLU A 237 -17.78 10.49 6.02
CA GLU A 237 -18.33 9.80 7.16
C GLU A 237 -19.28 8.73 6.62
N TYR A 238 -18.85 7.48 6.67
CA TYR A 238 -19.61 6.35 6.15
C TYR A 238 -20.81 6.03 7.02
N LYS A 239 -21.92 5.61 6.38
CA LYS A 239 -23.19 5.32 7.05
C LYS A 239 -23.76 3.98 6.59
N PRO A 240 -24.36 3.20 7.49
CA PRO A 240 -25.10 2.00 7.12
C PRO A 240 -26.29 2.34 6.21
N LEU A 241 -26.76 1.35 5.46
CA LEU A 241 -28.03 1.44 4.75
C LEU A 241 -29.17 1.75 5.73
N LYS A 242 -30.08 2.68 5.38
CA LYS A 242 -31.09 3.17 6.32
C LYS A 242 -32.15 2.13 6.69
N ASN A 243 -32.44 1.20 5.77
CA ASN A 243 -33.42 0.14 5.97
C ASN A 243 -32.78 -1.20 6.39
N LEU A 244 -31.53 -1.18 6.86
CA LEU A 244 -30.79 -2.40 7.21
C LEU A 244 -31.46 -3.15 8.38
N ASP A 245 -31.82 -4.41 8.12
CA ASP A 245 -32.26 -5.37 9.14
C ASP A 245 -31.26 -6.54 9.21
N LEU A 246 -30.49 -6.60 10.30
CA LEU A 246 -29.48 -7.66 10.52
C LEU A 246 -30.08 -9.06 10.63
N LYS A 247 -31.40 -9.16 10.87
CA LYS A 247 -32.12 -10.44 10.88
C LYS A 247 -32.61 -10.85 9.49
N ASN A 248 -32.63 -9.91 8.54
CA ASN A 248 -33.06 -10.12 7.17
C ASN A 248 -32.07 -9.49 6.18
N LEU A 249 -30.80 -9.89 6.22
CA LEU A 249 -29.78 -9.38 5.31
C LEU A 249 -30.10 -9.66 3.85
N LYS A 250 -30.75 -10.81 3.55
CA LYS A 250 -31.15 -11.15 2.17
C LYS A 250 -32.09 -10.11 1.55
N GLY A 251 -32.98 -9.54 2.36
CA GLY A 251 -33.96 -8.54 1.94
C GLY A 251 -33.48 -7.08 2.02
N THR A 252 -32.43 -6.78 2.81
CA THR A 252 -32.10 -5.39 3.16
C THR A 252 -30.65 -4.98 2.91
N ALA A 253 -29.76 -5.92 2.58
CA ALA A 253 -28.38 -5.61 2.25
C ALA A 253 -28.15 -5.62 0.71
N ALA A 254 -27.17 -4.87 0.25
CA ALA A 254 -26.80 -4.85 -1.16
C ALA A 254 -25.93 -6.05 -1.54
N GLU A 255 -26.06 -6.53 -2.76
CA GLU A 255 -25.31 -7.67 -3.30
C GLU A 255 -24.05 -7.25 -4.08
N PHE A 256 -23.99 -5.97 -4.44
CA PHE A 256 -22.86 -5.33 -5.12
C PHE A 256 -22.64 -3.95 -4.49
N PRO A 257 -21.45 -3.33 -4.59
CA PRO A 257 -21.25 -1.96 -4.13
C PRO A 257 -22.33 -1.03 -4.63
N THR A 258 -22.90 -0.23 -3.72
CA THR A 258 -24.09 0.56 -4.01
C THR A 258 -23.81 1.77 -4.89
N SER A 259 -22.53 2.17 -5.03
CA SER A 259 -22.14 3.33 -5.81
C SER A 259 -20.70 3.26 -6.31
N GLY A 260 -20.41 3.97 -7.38
CA GLY A 260 -19.07 4.31 -7.82
C GLY A 260 -18.62 5.66 -7.26
N PHE A 261 -17.33 5.85 -7.05
CA PHE A 261 -16.79 7.13 -6.59
C PHE A 261 -17.14 8.27 -7.56
N ASN A 262 -17.59 9.39 -7.04
CA ASN A 262 -18.06 10.59 -7.75
C ASN A 262 -19.36 10.42 -8.57
N THR A 263 -20.05 9.29 -8.49
CA THR A 263 -21.37 9.15 -9.15
C THR A 263 -22.47 9.88 -8.38
N PRO A 264 -23.61 10.21 -9.01
CA PRO A 264 -24.80 10.76 -8.34
C PRO A 264 -25.29 9.86 -7.21
N GLU A 265 -25.28 8.54 -7.41
CA GLU A 265 -25.70 7.56 -6.39
C GLU A 265 -24.85 7.64 -5.13
N MET A 266 -23.55 7.90 -5.26
CA MET A 266 -22.68 8.13 -4.11
C MET A 266 -23.04 9.43 -3.39
N LYS A 267 -23.20 10.53 -4.14
CA LYS A 267 -23.39 11.88 -3.57
C LYS A 267 -24.75 12.04 -2.90
N GLU A 268 -25.81 11.65 -3.58
CA GLU A 268 -27.17 11.89 -3.18
C GLU A 268 -27.81 10.69 -2.45
N GLY A 269 -27.28 9.48 -2.70
CA GLY A 269 -27.92 8.24 -2.32
C GLY A 269 -29.12 7.94 -3.21
N TYR A 270 -29.80 6.83 -2.94
CA TYR A 270 -31.00 6.45 -3.67
C TYR A 270 -31.86 5.49 -2.85
N LYS A 271 -33.14 5.37 -3.27
CA LYS A 271 -34.08 4.40 -2.71
C LYS A 271 -34.72 3.60 -3.83
N ASN A 272 -34.80 2.29 -3.64
CA ASN A 272 -35.56 1.37 -4.47
C ASN A 272 -36.38 0.43 -3.58
N ASP A 273 -36.99 -0.61 -4.18
CA ASP A 273 -37.84 -1.56 -3.45
C ASP A 273 -37.10 -2.35 -2.37
N LYS A 274 -35.80 -2.51 -2.51
CA LYS A 274 -34.92 -3.33 -1.61
C LYS A 274 -34.04 -2.46 -0.71
N LEU A 275 -33.46 -1.38 -1.24
CA LEU A 275 -32.38 -0.63 -0.60
C LEU A 275 -32.78 0.83 -0.35
N ASP A 276 -32.40 1.37 0.80
CA ASP A 276 -32.40 2.80 1.10
C ASP A 276 -30.96 3.23 1.42
N VAL A 277 -30.25 3.69 0.36
CA VAL A 277 -28.83 4.00 0.39
C VAL A 277 -28.63 5.46 0.78
N PRO A 278 -27.93 5.76 1.88
CA PRO A 278 -27.64 7.15 2.23
C PRO A 278 -26.58 7.74 1.30
N GLY A 279 -26.76 9.00 0.88
CA GLY A 279 -25.73 9.75 0.18
C GLY A 279 -24.57 10.11 1.11
N LEU A 280 -23.36 10.17 0.56
CA LEU A 280 -22.14 10.56 1.26
C LEU A 280 -21.82 12.06 1.13
N GLY A 281 -22.48 12.75 0.20
CA GLY A 281 -22.26 14.16 -0.10
C GLY A 281 -21.07 14.41 -1.04
N ASP A 282 -20.65 15.66 -1.10
CA ASP A 282 -19.51 16.08 -1.92
C ASP A 282 -18.18 15.68 -1.27
N SER A 283 -17.22 15.16 -2.07
CA SER A 283 -15.88 14.83 -1.63
C SER A 283 -15.03 16.05 -1.24
N ASN A 284 -15.41 17.25 -1.70
CA ASN A 284 -14.68 18.49 -1.47
C ASN A 284 -15.21 19.34 -0.31
N THR A 285 -16.02 18.75 0.59
CA THR A 285 -16.51 19.46 1.78
C THR A 285 -15.35 19.93 2.68
N PRO A 286 -15.56 21.00 3.48
CA PRO A 286 -14.53 21.50 4.39
C PRO A 286 -14.11 20.54 5.51
N GLU A 287 -14.87 19.46 5.72
CA GLU A 287 -14.61 18.44 6.72
C GLU A 287 -13.58 17.40 6.24
N GLY A 288 -13.47 17.19 4.93
CA GLY A 288 -12.55 16.24 4.32
C GLY A 288 -11.31 16.91 3.70
N PHE A 289 -10.18 16.24 3.68
CA PHE A 289 -8.91 16.73 3.11
C PHE A 289 -8.67 18.21 3.42
N SER A 290 -8.54 18.53 4.70
CA SER A 290 -8.52 19.91 5.16
C SER A 290 -7.62 20.12 6.38
N VAL A 291 -7.27 21.36 6.63
CA VAL A 291 -6.62 21.79 7.86
C VAL A 291 -7.59 22.68 8.63
N TRP A 292 -7.86 22.32 9.88
CA TRP A 292 -8.67 23.14 10.78
C TRP A 292 -7.78 23.90 11.75
N LYS A 293 -8.00 25.23 11.85
CA LYS A 293 -7.36 26.13 12.79
C LYS A 293 -8.26 26.31 14.00
N TYR A 294 -7.67 26.23 15.19
CA TYR A 294 -8.33 26.48 16.47
C TYR A 294 -7.66 27.64 17.18
N SER A 295 -8.46 28.60 17.68
CA SER A 295 -7.97 29.60 18.64
C SER A 295 -7.98 28.97 20.01
N LEU A 296 -6.82 28.99 20.68
CA LEU A 296 -6.65 28.44 22.01
C LEU A 296 -7.05 29.45 23.09
N GLY A 297 -7.76 28.98 24.11
CA GLY A 297 -8.24 29.71 25.27
C GLY A 297 -8.57 28.71 26.36
N GLU A 298 -9.48 29.04 27.28
CA GLU A 298 -9.98 28.05 28.25
C GLU A 298 -10.56 26.81 27.54
N GLN A 299 -11.32 27.02 26.48
CA GLN A 299 -11.78 25.99 25.59
C GLN A 299 -11.42 26.35 24.14
N PRO A 300 -10.67 25.52 23.40
CA PRO A 300 -10.36 25.75 22.00
C PRO A 300 -11.62 25.87 21.14
N LYS A 301 -11.60 26.79 20.15
CA LYS A 301 -12.68 27.00 19.21
C LYS A 301 -12.17 26.97 17.78
N VAL A 302 -12.90 26.30 16.88
CA VAL A 302 -12.62 26.32 15.44
C VAL A 302 -12.72 27.76 14.94
N SER A 303 -11.65 28.28 14.39
CA SER A 303 -11.59 29.64 13.82
C SER A 303 -11.60 29.63 12.29
N LYS A 304 -11.03 28.57 11.66
CA LYS A 304 -10.98 28.43 10.20
C LYS A 304 -10.90 26.99 9.78
N LYS A 305 -11.47 26.68 8.59
CA LYS A 305 -11.31 25.41 7.86
C LYS A 305 -10.66 25.72 6.53
N ILE A 306 -9.54 25.08 6.20
CA ILE A 306 -8.69 25.41 5.06
C ILE A 306 -8.50 24.16 4.21
N LYS A 307 -8.80 24.23 2.92
CA LYS A 307 -8.47 23.16 1.95
C LYS A 307 -7.00 23.31 1.53
N THR A 308 -6.31 22.18 1.36
CA THR A 308 -4.89 22.14 0.96
C THR A 308 -4.71 21.27 -0.28
N GLY A 309 -3.56 21.38 -0.94
CA GLY A 309 -3.25 20.63 -2.15
C GLY A 309 -4.26 20.86 -3.27
N PHE A 310 -4.68 19.78 -3.93
CA PHE A 310 -5.66 19.79 -5.00
C PHE A 310 -6.95 19.09 -4.56
N LEU A 311 -8.07 19.61 -5.04
CA LEU A 311 -9.38 19.05 -4.79
C LEU A 311 -9.65 17.88 -5.76
N VAL A 312 -10.55 16.98 -5.36
CA VAL A 312 -11.08 15.96 -6.27
C VAL A 312 -11.72 16.64 -7.50
N GLY A 313 -11.28 16.29 -8.69
CA GLY A 313 -11.72 16.87 -9.95
C GLY A 313 -10.88 18.05 -10.46
N ASP A 314 -9.97 18.60 -9.65
CA ASP A 314 -9.03 19.63 -10.14
C ASP A 314 -8.14 19.06 -11.24
N LEU A 315 -7.83 19.89 -12.25
CA LEU A 315 -6.89 19.50 -13.30
C LEU A 315 -5.46 19.70 -12.84
N VAL A 316 -4.75 18.60 -12.69
CA VAL A 316 -3.33 18.59 -12.34
C VAL A 316 -2.54 18.07 -13.55
N GLU A 317 -1.76 18.94 -14.17
CA GLU A 317 -1.01 18.62 -15.40
C GLU A 317 -1.90 18.03 -16.51
N GLY A 318 -3.16 18.48 -16.58
CA GLY A 318 -4.16 18.05 -17.55
C GLY A 318 -4.92 16.77 -17.19
N ILE A 319 -4.66 16.18 -16.04
CA ILE A 319 -5.35 14.98 -15.55
C ILE A 319 -6.27 15.38 -14.39
N PRO A 320 -7.57 15.00 -14.40
CA PRO A 320 -8.44 15.22 -13.25
C PRO A 320 -7.95 14.43 -12.03
N ALA A 321 -7.78 15.10 -10.90
CA ALA A 321 -7.44 14.47 -9.64
C ALA A 321 -8.60 13.56 -9.17
N VAL A 322 -8.31 12.27 -8.94
CA VAL A 322 -9.24 11.28 -8.39
C VAL A 322 -9.14 11.28 -6.88
N GLY A 323 -7.95 10.98 -6.33
CA GLY A 323 -7.67 11.16 -4.91
C GLY A 323 -7.45 12.63 -4.58
N GLY A 324 -7.92 13.09 -3.43
CA GLY A 324 -7.66 14.44 -2.94
C GLY A 324 -6.27 14.59 -2.32
N ALA A 325 -6.06 15.66 -1.55
CA ALA A 325 -4.72 16.04 -1.06
C ALA A 325 -4.08 15.06 -0.07
N SER A 326 -4.88 14.42 0.80
CA SER A 326 -4.40 13.64 1.97
C SER A 326 -3.42 14.44 2.84
N PRO A 327 -3.88 15.56 3.49
CA PRO A 327 -3.02 16.37 4.35
C PRO A 327 -2.73 15.62 5.65
N ASN A 328 -1.44 15.34 5.95
CA ASN A 328 -1.09 14.41 7.02
C ASN A 328 -0.24 15.02 8.15
N SER A 329 0.75 15.81 7.88
CA SER A 329 1.65 16.42 8.89
C SER A 329 1.71 17.94 8.78
N LEU A 330 2.03 18.61 9.90
CA LEU A 330 2.00 20.06 10.01
C LEU A 330 3.18 20.57 10.84
N VAL A 331 3.75 21.71 10.43
CA VAL A 331 4.63 22.54 11.28
C VAL A 331 4.33 24.02 11.03
N ALA A 332 4.55 24.86 12.04
CA ALA A 332 4.23 26.27 11.97
C ALA A 332 5.44 27.19 12.24
N THR A 333 5.57 28.24 11.43
CA THR A 333 6.44 29.39 11.65
C THR A 333 5.59 30.62 12.03
N ASP A 334 6.22 31.74 12.26
CA ASP A 334 5.49 33.01 12.51
C ASP A 334 4.80 33.53 11.25
N ARG A 335 5.13 33.03 10.07
CA ARG A 335 4.58 33.46 8.78
C ARG A 335 3.72 32.39 8.09
N TYR A 336 4.12 31.12 8.17
CA TYR A 336 3.48 30.04 7.45
C TYR A 336 3.16 28.84 8.34
N VAL A 337 2.07 28.15 8.00
CA VAL A 337 1.85 26.77 8.42
C VAL A 337 2.09 25.89 7.19
N PHE A 338 3.05 24.97 7.28
CA PHE A 338 3.36 24.00 6.25
C PHE A 338 2.59 22.72 6.48
N VAL A 339 2.06 22.16 5.40
CA VAL A 339 1.25 20.93 5.41
C VAL A 339 1.74 20.00 4.33
N SER A 340 2.08 18.76 4.68
CA SER A 340 2.37 17.72 3.70
C SER A 340 1.07 17.15 3.13
N ASN A 341 0.98 17.09 1.79
CA ASN A 341 -0.14 16.51 1.06
C ASN A 341 0.36 15.24 0.36
N GLY A 342 0.11 14.08 1.00
CA GLY A 342 0.69 12.80 0.60
C GLY A 342 0.35 12.38 -0.83
N ASN A 343 -0.88 12.60 -1.27
CA ASN A 343 -1.31 12.25 -2.62
C ASN A 343 -0.79 13.19 -3.72
N ASN A 344 -0.50 14.47 -3.37
CA ASN A 344 -0.16 15.48 -4.37
C ASN A 344 1.35 15.73 -4.50
N ASP A 345 2.20 15.00 -3.77
CA ASP A 345 3.64 15.20 -3.73
C ASP A 345 4.05 16.67 -3.50
N CYS A 346 3.32 17.38 -2.65
CA CYS A 346 3.59 18.78 -2.39
C CYS A 346 3.42 19.17 -0.93
N ILE A 347 4.04 20.30 -0.58
CA ILE A 347 3.85 20.98 0.69
C ILE A 347 3.04 22.24 0.46
N SER A 348 1.85 22.36 1.08
CA SER A 348 1.09 23.60 1.08
C SER A 348 1.64 24.55 2.12
N ALA A 349 1.98 25.77 1.72
CA ALA A 349 2.28 26.90 2.61
C ALA A 349 1.00 27.72 2.83
N ILE A 350 0.47 27.66 4.04
CA ILE A 350 -0.69 28.47 4.48
C ILE A 350 -0.17 29.75 5.11
N ASP A 351 -0.57 30.91 4.61
CA ASP A 351 -0.27 32.20 5.24
C ASP A 351 -0.95 32.29 6.61
N PHE A 352 -0.17 32.54 7.64
CA PHE A 352 -0.63 32.52 9.03
C PHE A 352 -1.72 33.57 9.34
N VAL A 353 -1.67 34.75 8.64
CA VAL A 353 -2.60 35.87 8.86
C VAL A 353 -3.83 35.73 7.96
N LYS A 354 -3.64 35.36 6.69
CA LYS A 354 -4.72 35.27 5.70
C LYS A 354 -5.53 33.97 5.81
N ASP A 355 -4.97 32.94 6.48
CA ASP A 355 -5.56 31.62 6.59
C ASP A 355 -5.92 31.00 5.21
N THR A 356 -5.02 31.17 4.23
CA THR A 356 -5.16 30.64 2.87
C THR A 356 -3.85 30.06 2.39
N VAL A 357 -3.92 29.03 1.54
CA VAL A 357 -2.75 28.48 0.84
C VAL A 357 -2.21 29.53 -0.12
N VAL A 358 -0.94 29.87 -0.01
CA VAL A 358 -0.26 30.83 -0.89
C VAL A 358 0.64 30.18 -1.91
N LYS A 359 1.11 28.95 -1.63
CA LYS A 359 1.94 28.16 -2.56
C LYS A 359 1.82 26.67 -2.25
N ASN A 360 1.73 25.84 -3.28
CA ASN A 360 2.02 24.41 -3.23
C ASN A 360 3.44 24.19 -3.76
N ILE A 361 4.32 23.67 -2.91
CA ILE A 361 5.74 23.42 -3.21
C ILE A 361 5.84 21.96 -3.59
N PHE A 362 6.03 21.68 -4.89
CA PHE A 362 6.17 20.31 -5.40
C PHE A 362 7.53 19.73 -5.08
N LEU A 363 7.53 18.50 -4.63
CA LEU A 363 8.71 17.68 -4.41
C LEU A 363 8.98 16.87 -5.68
N LYS A 364 10.05 17.22 -6.39
CA LYS A 364 10.42 16.63 -7.67
C LYS A 364 11.92 16.32 -7.65
N PRO A 365 12.34 15.16 -7.11
CA PRO A 365 13.76 14.81 -6.99
C PRO A 365 14.52 14.85 -8.32
N ASP A 366 13.85 14.40 -9.40
CA ASP A 366 14.40 14.48 -10.75
C ASP A 366 13.37 15.10 -11.71
N PRO A 367 13.74 16.13 -12.48
CA PRO A 367 12.83 16.83 -13.40
C PRO A 367 12.29 15.93 -14.52
N ARG A 368 13.00 14.83 -14.89
CA ARG A 368 12.53 13.87 -15.88
C ARG A 368 11.25 13.14 -15.45
N LEU A 369 11.07 12.97 -14.16
CA LEU A 369 9.88 12.36 -13.55
C LEU A 369 8.91 13.37 -12.93
N GLY A 370 9.12 14.66 -13.18
CA GLY A 370 8.37 15.75 -12.52
C GLY A 370 6.86 15.77 -12.78
N GLY A 371 6.38 15.04 -13.80
CA GLY A 371 4.95 14.85 -14.07
C GLY A 371 4.32 13.66 -13.38
N PHE A 372 5.12 12.83 -12.69
CA PHE A 372 4.64 11.62 -12.02
C PHE A 372 4.59 11.79 -10.50
N ARG A 373 3.59 11.18 -9.86
CA ARG A 373 3.44 11.15 -8.41
C ARG A 373 4.09 9.91 -7.82
N GLY A 374 4.24 9.89 -6.47
CA GLY A 374 4.79 8.78 -5.71
C GLY A 374 5.97 9.16 -4.81
N VAL A 375 6.17 10.47 -4.51
CA VAL A 375 7.15 10.95 -3.50
C VAL A 375 6.60 10.74 -2.10
N ILE A 376 5.29 10.88 -1.90
CA ILE A 376 4.56 10.64 -0.64
C ILE A 376 5.16 11.46 0.51
N PRO A 377 5.01 12.80 0.52
CA PRO A 377 5.47 13.62 1.64
C PRO A 377 4.72 13.27 2.92
N PHE A 378 5.47 13.07 4.01
CA PHE A 378 4.93 12.66 5.29
C PHE A 378 5.40 13.59 6.41
N GLY A 379 6.25 13.12 7.34
CA GLY A 379 6.69 13.87 8.50
C GLY A 379 7.43 15.17 8.16
N LEU A 380 7.18 16.23 8.93
CA LEU A 380 7.77 17.56 8.77
C LEU A 380 8.55 17.97 10.01
N ALA A 381 9.68 18.68 9.81
CA ALA A 381 10.41 19.37 10.89
C ALA A 381 11.03 20.66 10.39
N LEU A 382 11.08 21.68 11.27
CA LEU A 382 11.78 22.94 11.00
C LEU A 382 13.16 22.94 11.64
N SER A 383 14.14 23.58 10.98
CA SER A 383 15.39 23.96 11.66
C SER A 383 15.10 24.91 12.83
N PRO A 384 15.91 24.93 13.90
CA PRO A 384 15.69 25.81 15.05
C PRO A 384 15.64 27.31 14.68
N ASP A 385 16.39 27.75 13.66
CA ASP A 385 16.36 29.08 13.09
C ASP A 385 15.20 29.33 12.12
N ARG A 386 14.38 28.29 11.85
CA ARG A 386 13.20 28.29 10.96
C ARG A 386 13.49 28.69 9.51
N LYS A 387 14.72 28.53 9.04
CA LYS A 387 15.08 28.81 7.64
C LYS A 387 14.87 27.63 6.73
N ASN A 388 15.01 26.41 7.24
CA ASN A 388 14.84 25.19 6.49
C ASN A 388 13.67 24.36 7.04
N LEU A 389 12.87 23.82 6.10
CA LEU A 389 11.88 22.81 6.36
C LEU A 389 12.38 21.47 5.81
N PHE A 390 12.38 20.44 6.65
CA PHE A 390 12.73 19.07 6.31
C PHE A 390 11.47 18.24 6.16
N VAL A 391 11.38 17.47 5.08
CA VAL A 391 10.21 16.70 4.68
C VAL A 391 10.61 15.24 4.50
N ALA A 392 10.00 14.32 5.22
CA ALA A 392 10.12 12.90 4.92
C ALA A 392 9.42 12.60 3.59
N GLU A 393 10.16 12.11 2.60
CA GLU A 393 9.71 11.72 1.26
C GLU A 393 9.65 10.20 1.19
N SER A 394 8.57 9.63 1.74
CA SER A 394 8.45 8.18 2.01
C SER A 394 8.60 7.34 0.75
N GLY A 395 8.07 7.82 -0.37
CA GLY A 395 8.07 7.10 -1.62
C GLY A 395 9.38 7.10 -2.39
N VAL A 396 10.35 7.95 -2.01
CA VAL A 396 11.69 8.02 -2.66
C VAL A 396 12.84 7.84 -1.66
N ASN A 397 12.53 7.40 -0.43
CA ASN A 397 13.50 7.09 0.59
C ASN A 397 14.47 8.25 0.87
N ALA A 398 13.93 9.45 1.04
CA ALA A 398 14.70 10.66 1.20
C ALA A 398 14.10 11.64 2.20
N VAL A 399 14.86 12.66 2.56
CA VAL A 399 14.38 13.87 3.21
C VAL A 399 14.59 15.05 2.27
N GLY A 400 13.49 15.68 1.86
CA GLY A 400 13.51 16.94 1.11
C GLY A 400 13.88 18.12 2.02
N VAL A 401 14.65 19.07 1.51
CA VAL A 401 15.03 20.30 2.19
C VAL A 401 14.44 21.48 1.43
N ILE A 402 13.63 22.30 2.11
CA ILE A 402 12.93 23.45 1.54
C ILE A 402 13.40 24.75 2.24
N ASP A 403 13.73 25.77 1.44
CA ASP A 403 13.95 27.13 1.93
C ASP A 403 12.59 27.73 2.32
N VAL A 404 12.45 28.08 3.62
CA VAL A 404 11.18 28.57 4.21
C VAL A 404 10.81 29.97 3.70
N GLU A 405 11.78 30.79 3.35
CA GLU A 405 11.54 32.16 2.87
C GLU A 405 11.19 32.18 1.39
N LYS A 406 11.95 31.45 0.57
CA LYS A 406 11.76 31.37 -0.89
C LYS A 406 10.63 30.42 -1.28
N LEU A 407 10.28 29.49 -0.40
CA LEU A 407 9.34 28.41 -0.66
C LEU A 407 9.79 27.54 -1.87
N GLU A 408 11.07 27.12 -1.83
CA GLU A 408 11.73 26.37 -2.91
C GLU A 408 12.49 25.18 -2.35
N VAL A 409 12.47 24.05 -3.09
CA VAL A 409 13.23 22.85 -2.74
C VAL A 409 14.72 23.12 -3.00
N LEU A 410 15.55 22.88 -2.00
CA LEU A 410 17.02 23.04 -2.10
C LEU A 410 17.72 21.73 -2.50
N GLY A 411 17.15 20.58 -2.16
CA GLY A 411 17.71 19.27 -2.46
C GLY A 411 17.14 18.17 -1.57
N HIS A 412 17.75 16.98 -1.64
CA HIS A 412 17.27 15.77 -0.99
C HIS A 412 18.41 15.01 -0.30
N ILE A 413 18.12 14.31 0.80
CA ILE A 413 19.08 13.55 1.61
C ILE A 413 18.64 12.09 1.65
N PRO A 414 19.48 11.08 1.30
CA PRO A 414 19.08 9.69 1.29
C PRO A 414 18.88 9.12 2.70
N THR A 415 17.86 8.25 2.85
CA THR A 415 17.46 7.62 4.10
C THR A 415 17.26 6.11 3.96
N GLY A 416 16.79 5.44 5.02
CA GLY A 416 16.27 4.08 4.96
C GLY A 416 14.92 4.01 4.23
N TRP A 417 14.41 2.80 4.04
CA TRP A 417 13.15 2.58 3.33
C TRP A 417 11.96 3.13 4.10
N PHE A 418 11.14 3.93 3.42
CA PHE A 418 9.92 4.58 3.91
C PHE A 418 10.17 5.51 5.12
N PRO A 419 10.85 6.66 4.93
CA PRO A 419 10.99 7.66 5.99
C PRO A 419 9.63 8.22 6.41
N SER A 420 9.37 8.26 7.73
CA SER A 420 8.05 8.59 8.28
C SER A 420 8.02 9.88 9.09
N LYS A 421 9.04 10.14 9.91
CA LYS A 421 9.16 11.36 10.72
C LYS A 421 10.59 11.90 10.67
N VAL A 422 10.70 13.21 10.83
CA VAL A 422 11.97 13.94 10.93
C VAL A 422 11.97 14.75 12.21
N ALA A 423 13.11 14.82 12.87
CA ALA A 423 13.35 15.73 13.99
C ALA A 423 14.71 16.38 13.84
N VAL A 424 14.85 17.61 14.31
CA VAL A 424 16.11 18.38 14.29
C VAL A 424 16.55 18.60 15.72
N THR A 425 17.85 18.39 16.01
CA THR A 425 18.39 18.69 17.35
C THR A 425 18.30 20.19 17.66
N PRO A 426 18.14 20.58 18.94
CA PRO A 426 18.00 21.99 19.33
C PRO A 426 19.17 22.90 18.90
N ASP A 427 20.36 22.34 18.72
CA ASP A 427 21.55 23.06 18.20
C ASP A 427 21.58 23.17 16.68
N GLY A 428 20.61 22.56 15.99
CA GLY A 428 20.48 22.60 14.54
C GLY A 428 21.49 21.76 13.77
N LYS A 429 22.29 20.91 14.43
CA LYS A 429 23.41 20.20 13.79
C LYS A 429 23.06 18.83 13.26
N LYS A 430 22.06 18.15 13.82
CA LYS A 430 21.68 16.80 13.46
C LYS A 430 20.21 16.72 13.06
N LEU A 431 19.95 15.86 12.06
CA LEU A 431 18.63 15.35 11.72
C LEU A 431 18.52 13.94 12.26
N LEU A 432 17.39 13.61 12.85
CA LEU A 432 16.99 12.25 13.13
C LEU A 432 15.81 11.89 12.23
N VAL A 433 15.90 10.79 11.52
CA VAL A 433 14.87 10.36 10.56
C VAL A 433 14.48 8.91 10.86
N THR A 434 13.21 8.68 11.17
CA THR A 434 12.67 7.32 11.24
C THR A 434 12.39 6.79 9.84
N SER A 435 12.76 5.55 9.57
CA SER A 435 12.42 4.82 8.34
C SER A 435 11.67 3.53 8.73
N ALA A 436 10.39 3.45 8.36
CA ALA A 436 9.47 2.45 8.88
C ALA A 436 9.84 1.01 8.44
N LYS A 437 10.35 0.85 7.24
CA LYS A 437 10.72 -0.44 6.63
C LYS A 437 12.24 -0.70 6.62
N GLY A 438 13.03 0.22 7.15
CA GLY A 438 14.46 0.08 7.41
C GLY A 438 15.31 -0.26 6.20
N TYR A 439 15.94 -1.44 6.23
CA TYR A 439 16.70 -2.01 5.10
C TYR A 439 15.92 -3.07 4.32
N GLY A 440 14.64 -3.32 4.67
CA GLY A 440 13.85 -4.43 4.16
C GLY A 440 13.76 -5.60 5.13
N SER A 441 13.14 -6.72 4.66
CA SER A 441 12.94 -7.93 5.47
C SER A 441 14.14 -8.88 5.43
N GLY A 442 14.79 -9.02 4.28
CA GLY A 442 15.75 -10.09 4.00
C GLY A 442 15.07 -11.46 3.90
N PRO A 443 15.87 -12.56 3.89
CA PRO A 443 15.36 -13.92 3.80
C PRO A 443 14.60 -14.33 5.06
N ASN A 444 13.61 -15.20 4.89
CA ASN A 444 12.84 -15.80 5.99
C ASN A 444 12.79 -17.33 5.91
N GLY A 445 13.78 -17.96 5.29
CA GLY A 445 13.90 -19.40 5.14
C GLY A 445 15.20 -19.82 4.47
N GLY A 446 15.34 -21.12 4.22
CA GLY A 446 16.48 -21.70 3.55
C GLY A 446 17.59 -22.19 4.49
N LYS A 447 18.60 -22.84 3.92
CA LYS A 447 19.63 -23.59 4.63
C LYS A 447 20.43 -22.79 5.68
N ASN A 448 20.61 -21.50 5.43
CA ASN A 448 21.45 -20.65 6.30
C ASN A 448 20.62 -19.75 7.22
N TRP A 449 19.30 -19.80 7.10
CA TRP A 449 18.40 -19.01 7.93
C TRP A 449 18.17 -19.70 9.28
N LYS A 450 18.03 -18.90 10.33
CA LYS A 450 17.71 -19.37 11.68
C LYS A 450 16.47 -18.64 12.15
N ASP A 451 15.53 -19.42 12.66
CA ASP A 451 14.31 -18.86 13.26
C ASP A 451 14.67 -17.87 14.37
N GLY A 452 14.24 -16.64 14.20
CA GLY A 452 14.30 -15.59 15.21
C GLY A 452 12.99 -15.51 15.99
N PRO A 453 12.95 -14.68 17.04
CA PRO A 453 11.71 -14.44 17.80
C PRO A 453 10.62 -13.75 16.97
N GLU A 454 10.96 -13.14 15.83
CA GLU A 454 10.06 -12.47 14.89
C GLU A 454 9.28 -13.44 14.01
N GLY A 455 9.69 -14.71 13.94
CA GLY A 455 9.09 -15.71 13.05
C GLY A 455 9.38 -15.46 11.57
N HIS A 456 8.45 -15.85 10.69
CA HIS A 456 8.58 -15.76 9.23
C HIS A 456 7.80 -14.60 8.59
N TYR A 457 6.93 -13.94 9.35
CA TYR A 457 6.04 -12.92 8.83
C TYR A 457 6.81 -11.66 8.41
N VAL A 458 6.64 -11.25 7.14
CA VAL A 458 7.39 -10.16 6.52
C VAL A 458 7.37 -8.87 7.33
N GLY A 459 6.20 -8.46 7.82
CA GLY A 459 6.07 -7.24 8.62
C GLY A 459 6.79 -7.30 9.97
N GLY A 460 6.99 -8.48 10.56
CA GLY A 460 7.79 -8.66 11.77
C GLY A 460 9.30 -8.61 11.52
N LEU A 461 9.73 -9.02 10.31
CA LEU A 461 11.14 -9.04 9.90
C LEU A 461 11.68 -7.65 9.56
N MET A 462 10.81 -6.74 9.10
CA MET A 462 11.20 -5.38 8.72
C MET A 462 11.47 -4.51 9.94
N LYS A 463 12.72 -4.51 10.41
CA LYS A 463 13.15 -3.62 11.49
C LYS A 463 13.21 -2.19 11.00
N GLY A 464 12.71 -1.25 11.82
CA GLY A 464 12.83 0.16 11.55
C GLY A 464 14.24 0.70 11.76
N LEU A 465 14.48 1.91 11.27
CA LEU A 465 15.72 2.65 11.48
C LEU A 465 15.45 4.05 12.04
N VAL A 466 16.41 4.55 12.80
CA VAL A 466 16.63 5.98 13.02
C VAL A 466 17.98 6.35 12.41
N SER A 467 17.97 7.13 11.35
CA SER A 467 19.18 7.71 10.77
C SER A 467 19.54 9.00 11.47
N VAL A 468 20.77 9.13 11.97
CA VAL A 468 21.32 10.33 12.58
C VAL A 468 22.27 10.97 11.59
N ILE A 469 21.89 12.11 11.02
CA ILE A 469 22.52 12.73 9.87
C ILE A 469 23.02 14.13 10.26
N ASP A 470 24.24 14.49 9.89
CA ASP A 470 24.69 15.88 10.00
C ASP A 470 23.87 16.75 9.04
N VAL A 471 23.37 17.89 9.52
CA VAL A 471 22.67 18.85 8.66
C VAL A 471 23.65 19.31 7.57
N PRO A 472 23.37 19.00 6.29
CA PRO A 472 24.33 19.25 5.22
C PRO A 472 24.43 20.74 4.88
N ASN A 473 25.61 21.19 4.52
CA ASN A 473 25.77 22.45 3.80
C ASN A 473 25.33 22.31 2.32
N ALA A 474 25.32 23.39 1.54
CA ALA A 474 24.84 23.40 0.16
C ALA A 474 25.57 22.40 -0.78
N GLU A 475 26.89 22.24 -0.65
CA GLU A 475 27.65 21.29 -1.48
C GLU A 475 27.38 19.85 -1.09
N GLN A 476 27.28 19.56 0.21
CA GLN A 476 26.90 18.25 0.71
C GLN A 476 25.48 17.90 0.29
N LEU A 477 24.54 18.85 0.36
CA LEU A 477 23.16 18.64 -0.07
C LEU A 477 23.07 18.33 -1.56
N LYS A 478 23.87 18.98 -2.39
CA LYS A 478 23.97 18.67 -3.82
C LYS A 478 24.46 17.24 -4.06
N THR A 479 25.48 16.80 -3.31
CA THR A 479 26.00 15.43 -3.37
C THR A 479 24.93 14.43 -2.92
N HIS A 480 24.23 14.70 -1.81
CA HIS A 480 23.13 13.85 -1.35
C HIS A 480 21.99 13.78 -2.36
N THR A 481 21.63 14.88 -3.01
CA THR A 481 20.59 14.89 -4.05
C THR A 481 20.96 13.98 -5.23
N ALA A 482 22.21 14.05 -5.69
CA ALA A 482 22.69 13.15 -6.74
C ALA A 482 22.62 11.68 -6.31
N GLU A 483 22.92 11.41 -5.04
CA GLU A 483 22.83 10.06 -4.48
C GLU A 483 21.38 9.57 -4.39
N VAL A 484 20.43 10.41 -3.97
CA VAL A 484 18.99 10.07 -3.98
C VAL A 484 18.53 9.69 -5.38
N ILE A 485 18.94 10.47 -6.40
CA ILE A 485 18.59 10.17 -7.80
C ILE A 485 19.17 8.81 -8.21
N ARG A 486 20.45 8.56 -7.93
CA ARG A 486 21.12 7.30 -8.27
C ARG A 486 20.49 6.08 -7.57
N GLN A 487 20.07 6.24 -6.32
CA GLN A 487 19.47 5.16 -5.53
C GLN A 487 18.06 4.80 -6.01
N ASN A 488 17.35 5.73 -6.62
CA ASN A 488 15.98 5.53 -7.05
C ASN A 488 15.82 5.26 -8.55
N TYR A 489 16.74 5.76 -9.41
CA TYR A 489 16.52 5.77 -10.85
C TYR A 489 17.80 5.50 -11.63
N ALA A 490 17.72 4.58 -12.60
CA ALA A 490 18.74 4.38 -13.63
C ALA A 490 18.21 4.89 -14.97
N PHE A 491 18.75 6.00 -15.48
CA PHE A 491 18.31 6.60 -16.73
C PHE A 491 19.28 6.29 -17.87
N ALA A 492 18.74 5.96 -19.04
CA ALA A 492 19.50 5.80 -20.25
C ALA A 492 18.77 6.46 -21.46
N PRO A 493 19.49 6.97 -22.47
CA PRO A 493 18.86 7.39 -23.72
C PRO A 493 18.18 6.20 -24.40
N ALA A 494 16.99 6.42 -24.98
CA ALA A 494 16.24 5.33 -25.63
C ALA A 494 16.93 4.76 -26.87
N ASN A 495 17.91 5.47 -27.46
CA ASN A 495 18.75 5.02 -28.56
C ASN A 495 20.08 4.40 -28.10
N ASP A 496 20.27 4.15 -26.83
CA ASP A 496 21.44 3.46 -26.29
C ASP A 496 21.55 2.04 -26.88
N ALA A 497 22.77 1.62 -27.17
CA ALA A 497 23.07 0.32 -27.78
C ALA A 497 22.58 -0.86 -26.94
N GLN A 498 22.48 -0.71 -25.62
CA GLN A 498 21.94 -1.73 -24.72
C GLN A 498 20.48 -2.12 -25.05
N PHE A 499 19.71 -1.27 -25.77
CA PHE A 499 18.34 -1.54 -26.16
C PHE A 499 18.18 -2.10 -27.58
N ASN A 500 19.24 -2.30 -28.36
CA ASN A 500 19.15 -2.77 -29.74
C ASN A 500 18.42 -4.11 -29.89
N TRP A 501 18.54 -5.00 -28.92
CA TRP A 501 17.85 -6.28 -28.90
C TRP A 501 16.30 -6.15 -28.83
N ARG A 502 15.81 -4.98 -28.39
CA ARG A 502 14.38 -4.68 -28.26
C ARG A 502 13.68 -4.42 -29.61
N SER A 503 14.42 -4.27 -30.70
CA SER A 503 13.88 -3.84 -32.00
C SER A 503 12.73 -4.73 -32.49
N LYS A 504 12.83 -6.04 -32.33
CA LYS A 504 11.82 -7.04 -32.73
C LYS A 504 10.96 -7.53 -31.57
N ASN A 505 11.30 -7.16 -30.32
CA ASN A 505 10.59 -7.63 -29.16
C ASN A 505 9.11 -7.19 -29.20
N PRO A 506 8.12 -8.04 -28.83
CA PRO A 506 6.70 -7.69 -28.84
C PRO A 506 6.33 -6.59 -27.85
N VAL A 507 7.15 -6.38 -26.81
CA VAL A 507 6.98 -5.29 -25.84
C VAL A 507 7.77 -4.07 -26.34
N PRO A 508 7.16 -2.94 -26.69
CA PRO A 508 7.86 -1.70 -27.02
C PRO A 508 8.75 -1.21 -25.87
N LEU A 509 9.81 -0.49 -26.16
CA LEU A 509 10.73 0.04 -25.16
C LEU A 509 10.10 1.17 -24.32
N PHE A 510 9.19 1.93 -24.93
CA PHE A 510 8.39 2.97 -24.28
C PHE A 510 7.03 3.10 -24.99
N PRO A 511 6.02 3.68 -24.35
CA PRO A 511 4.70 3.84 -24.93
C PRO A 511 4.74 4.60 -26.28
N GLY A 512 4.09 4.05 -27.30
CA GLY A 512 3.98 4.68 -28.62
C GLY A 512 5.22 4.55 -29.52
N GLN A 513 6.29 3.85 -29.10
CA GLN A 513 7.45 3.58 -29.95
C GLN A 513 7.08 2.79 -31.22
N LYS A 514 6.27 1.76 -31.05
CA LYS A 514 5.74 0.90 -32.10
C LYS A 514 4.46 0.22 -31.61
N GLU A 515 3.68 -0.34 -32.54
CA GLU A 515 2.56 -1.19 -32.14
C GLU A 515 3.04 -2.56 -31.65
N SER A 516 2.45 -3.02 -30.54
CA SER A 516 2.63 -4.38 -30.06
C SER A 516 1.72 -5.37 -30.82
N PRO A 517 2.17 -6.58 -31.14
CA PRO A 517 1.29 -7.64 -31.61
C PRO A 517 0.34 -8.13 -30.51
N ILE A 518 0.65 -7.86 -29.23
CA ILE A 518 -0.21 -8.17 -28.11
C ILE A 518 -1.27 -7.07 -27.98
N LYS A 519 -2.54 -7.46 -28.04
CA LYS A 519 -3.68 -6.54 -28.00
C LYS A 519 -4.52 -6.72 -26.73
N TYR A 520 -4.41 -7.89 -26.08
CA TYR A 520 -5.21 -8.29 -24.94
C TYR A 520 -4.29 -8.69 -23.80
N ILE A 521 -4.55 -8.15 -22.63
CA ILE A 521 -3.85 -8.46 -21.38
C ILE A 521 -4.87 -9.09 -20.43
N VAL A 522 -4.56 -10.26 -19.90
CA VAL A 522 -5.29 -10.86 -18.78
C VAL A 522 -4.37 -10.82 -17.56
N PHE A 523 -4.74 -10.03 -16.58
CA PHE A 523 -3.96 -9.85 -15.35
C PHE A 523 -4.62 -10.65 -14.22
N ILE A 524 -3.92 -11.65 -13.70
CA ILE A 524 -4.40 -12.54 -12.64
C ILE A 524 -3.61 -12.29 -11.37
N SER A 525 -4.29 -11.88 -10.30
CA SER A 525 -3.73 -11.86 -8.96
C SER A 525 -4.17 -13.07 -8.17
N LYS A 526 -3.26 -13.59 -7.36
CA LYS A 526 -3.42 -14.72 -6.45
C LYS A 526 -3.05 -14.28 -5.04
N GLU A 527 -3.06 -15.20 -4.06
CA GLU A 527 -2.87 -14.88 -2.64
C GLU A 527 -1.71 -15.67 -2.01
N ASN A 528 -0.69 -14.92 -1.58
CA ASN A 528 0.27 -15.21 -0.54
C ASN A 528 1.25 -16.37 -0.78
N ARG A 529 1.83 -16.51 -2.00
CA ARG A 529 2.89 -17.51 -2.20
C ARG A 529 4.22 -16.85 -2.54
N THR A 530 5.30 -17.41 -1.95
CA THR A 530 6.67 -17.04 -2.32
C THR A 530 7.14 -17.82 -3.55
N PHE A 531 8.22 -17.34 -4.15
CA PHE A 531 8.86 -18.02 -5.27
C PHE A 531 9.32 -19.44 -4.88
N ASP A 532 10.03 -19.59 -3.76
CA ASP A 532 10.58 -20.87 -3.35
C ASP A 532 9.50 -21.90 -3.01
N GLU A 533 8.37 -21.50 -2.42
CA GLU A 533 7.28 -22.42 -2.10
C GLU A 533 6.71 -23.13 -3.33
N VAL A 534 6.72 -22.44 -4.48
CA VAL A 534 6.13 -22.93 -5.74
C VAL A 534 7.21 -23.42 -6.71
N PHE A 535 8.25 -22.63 -6.95
CA PHE A 535 9.25 -22.81 -7.98
C PHE A 535 10.66 -23.10 -7.46
N GLY A 536 10.85 -23.27 -6.16
CA GLY A 536 12.17 -23.53 -5.56
C GLY A 536 12.90 -24.74 -6.15
N GLN A 537 12.20 -25.67 -6.82
CA GLN A 537 12.74 -26.86 -7.50
C GLN A 537 13.10 -26.63 -8.99
N VAL A 538 12.78 -25.48 -9.58
CA VAL A 538 13.08 -25.18 -10.98
C VAL A 538 14.59 -25.04 -11.16
N LYS A 539 15.20 -25.96 -11.91
CA LYS A 539 16.67 -26.10 -12.00
C LYS A 539 17.41 -24.89 -12.57
N THR A 540 16.74 -24.14 -13.46
CA THR A 540 17.32 -22.94 -14.13
C THR A 540 17.12 -21.67 -13.32
N ALA A 541 16.36 -21.74 -12.24
CA ALA A 541 16.08 -20.65 -11.35
C ALA A 541 17.01 -20.63 -10.12
N LYS A 542 17.18 -19.47 -9.53
CA LYS A 542 17.82 -19.33 -8.22
C LYS A 542 16.79 -19.65 -7.12
N GLY A 543 16.45 -20.94 -6.98
CA GLY A 543 15.47 -21.45 -6.04
C GLY A 543 16.12 -22.33 -4.95
N ASP A 544 15.40 -22.47 -3.82
CA ASP A 544 15.72 -23.45 -2.77
C ASP A 544 14.67 -24.57 -2.77
N ALA A 545 15.10 -25.76 -3.27
CA ALA A 545 14.21 -26.92 -3.38
C ALA A 545 13.69 -27.42 -2.02
N SER A 546 14.38 -27.12 -0.92
CA SER A 546 13.96 -27.53 0.43
C SER A 546 12.72 -26.75 0.92
N LEU A 547 12.47 -25.58 0.33
CA LEU A 547 11.31 -24.72 0.65
C LEU A 547 10.10 -24.95 -0.27
N ALA A 548 10.25 -25.76 -1.33
CA ALA A 548 9.23 -25.95 -2.37
C ALA A 548 8.06 -26.84 -1.92
N ARG A 549 7.41 -26.48 -0.84
CA ARG A 549 6.35 -27.28 -0.19
C ARG A 549 5.11 -27.53 -1.07
N TYR A 550 4.93 -26.78 -2.15
CA TYR A 550 3.87 -26.97 -3.14
C TYR A 550 4.40 -27.44 -4.50
N GLY A 551 5.68 -27.76 -4.58
CA GLY A 551 6.33 -28.32 -5.76
C GLY A 551 6.04 -29.82 -5.98
N ALA A 552 6.99 -30.51 -6.64
CA ALA A 552 6.94 -31.94 -6.92
C ALA A 552 7.57 -32.80 -5.79
N ASN A 553 7.15 -34.07 -5.71
CA ASN A 553 7.64 -35.07 -4.74
C ASN A 553 7.46 -34.66 -3.27
N GLN A 554 6.41 -33.93 -2.94
CA GLN A 554 6.12 -33.48 -1.60
C GLN A 554 5.42 -34.57 -0.75
N LYS A 555 5.60 -34.47 0.55
CA LYS A 555 4.76 -35.16 1.53
C LYS A 555 3.68 -34.21 2.02
N VAL A 556 2.46 -34.40 1.58
CA VAL A 556 1.29 -33.63 2.04
C VAL A 556 0.67 -34.34 3.22
N VAL A 557 0.47 -33.66 4.32
CA VAL A 557 -0.05 -34.24 5.58
C VAL A 557 -1.22 -33.38 6.07
N ASN A 558 -2.26 -34.00 6.61
CA ASN A 558 -3.34 -33.29 7.26
C ASN A 558 -2.91 -32.76 8.63
N ARG A 559 -3.60 -31.75 9.15
CA ARG A 559 -3.30 -31.09 10.42
C ARG A 559 -3.18 -32.04 11.61
N ARG A 560 -3.94 -33.13 11.62
CA ARG A 560 -3.94 -34.12 12.71
C ARG A 560 -2.86 -35.20 12.52
N HIS A 561 -2.09 -35.15 11.45
CA HIS A 561 -1.10 -36.19 11.08
C HIS A 561 -1.68 -37.62 11.00
N THR A 562 -2.99 -37.75 10.71
CA THR A 562 -3.69 -39.03 10.59
C THR A 562 -3.78 -39.52 9.16
N ASP A 563 -3.52 -38.64 8.19
CA ASP A 563 -3.56 -38.96 6.75
C ASP A 563 -2.46 -38.21 6.01
N SER A 564 -1.92 -38.81 4.94
CA SER A 564 -0.87 -38.21 4.12
C SER A 564 -0.84 -38.73 2.70
N VAL A 565 -0.39 -37.89 1.78
CA VAL A 565 -0.08 -38.25 0.40
C VAL A 565 1.43 -38.08 0.18
N LEU A 566 2.11 -39.17 -0.20
CA LEU A 566 3.55 -39.16 -0.48
C LEU A 566 3.81 -38.93 -1.98
N ASN A 567 4.96 -38.37 -2.30
CA ASN A 567 5.43 -38.12 -3.67
C ASN A 567 4.40 -37.31 -4.49
N ALA A 568 3.77 -36.35 -3.86
CA ALA A 568 2.74 -35.52 -4.44
C ALA A 568 3.34 -34.35 -5.22
N THR A 569 2.74 -34.00 -6.36
CA THR A 569 2.91 -32.70 -7.00
C THR A 569 1.66 -31.89 -6.70
N VAL A 570 1.80 -30.81 -5.98
CA VAL A 570 0.66 -29.99 -5.52
C VAL A 570 0.22 -29.02 -6.62
N MET A 571 1.12 -28.16 -7.08
CA MET A 571 0.85 -27.15 -8.11
C MET A 571 1.38 -27.60 -9.48
N VAL A 572 0.76 -28.63 -10.04
CA VAL A 572 1.20 -29.29 -11.29
C VAL A 572 1.11 -28.37 -12.50
N ASN A 573 0.09 -27.50 -12.57
CA ASN A 573 -0.08 -26.58 -13.71
C ASN A 573 0.90 -25.42 -13.63
N HIS A 574 1.21 -24.88 -12.45
CA HIS A 574 2.25 -23.85 -12.30
C HIS A 574 3.60 -24.37 -12.81
N LEU A 575 3.99 -25.58 -12.42
CA LEU A 575 5.24 -26.19 -12.89
C LEU A 575 5.22 -26.44 -14.41
N ALA A 576 4.13 -26.96 -14.95
CA ALA A 576 3.99 -27.19 -16.40
C ALA A 576 3.97 -25.89 -17.21
N LEU A 577 3.36 -24.82 -16.68
CA LEU A 577 3.37 -23.51 -17.29
C LEU A 577 4.77 -22.88 -17.27
N ALA A 578 5.53 -23.07 -16.17
CA ALA A 578 6.93 -22.62 -16.07
C ALA A 578 7.83 -23.35 -17.08
N GLU A 579 7.61 -24.64 -17.31
CA GLU A 579 8.33 -25.41 -18.34
C GLU A 579 7.99 -24.98 -19.78
N ARG A 580 6.80 -24.45 -19.99
CA ARG A 580 6.34 -24.04 -21.33
C ARG A 580 6.54 -22.57 -21.66
N PHE A 581 6.40 -21.69 -20.69
CA PHE A 581 6.39 -20.23 -20.84
C PHE A 581 7.54 -19.59 -20.04
N SER A 582 7.39 -18.35 -19.63
CA SER A 582 8.38 -17.63 -18.86
C SER A 582 7.94 -17.39 -17.42
N ILE A 583 8.89 -17.53 -16.50
CA ILE A 583 8.75 -17.08 -15.11
C ILE A 583 9.91 -16.16 -14.76
N SER A 584 9.84 -15.47 -13.61
CA SER A 584 10.98 -14.75 -13.05
C SER A 584 11.34 -15.31 -11.67
N ASP A 585 12.64 -15.44 -11.38
CA ASP A 585 13.14 -15.78 -10.05
C ASP A 585 13.70 -14.58 -9.29
N ASN A 586 13.54 -13.38 -9.88
CA ASN A 586 13.99 -12.12 -9.29
C ASN A 586 12.84 -11.07 -9.35
N PHE A 587 11.64 -11.51 -8.96
CA PHE A 587 10.45 -10.69 -8.83
C PHE A 587 10.05 -10.59 -7.36
N TYR A 588 9.69 -9.39 -6.96
CA TYR A 588 9.27 -9.08 -5.59
C TYR A 588 7.94 -8.33 -5.61
N VAL A 589 7.04 -8.73 -4.71
CA VAL A 589 5.88 -7.91 -4.36
C VAL A 589 6.35 -6.70 -3.56
N ASP A 590 5.77 -5.54 -3.80
CA ASP A 590 6.13 -4.31 -3.08
C ASP A 590 5.43 -4.20 -1.71
N SER A 591 4.54 -5.13 -1.43
CA SER A 591 3.59 -5.16 -0.32
C SER A 591 4.08 -6.02 0.85
N ASP A 592 3.67 -5.63 2.05
CA ASP A 592 3.99 -6.33 3.30
C ASP A 592 2.87 -7.32 3.71
N HIS A 593 1.66 -7.14 3.18
CA HIS A 593 0.46 -7.93 3.50
C HIS A 593 -0.65 -7.68 2.47
N SER A 594 -1.66 -8.56 2.41
CA SER A 594 -2.64 -8.60 1.32
C SER A 594 -3.41 -7.29 1.11
N ALA A 595 -3.88 -6.63 2.18
CA ALA A 595 -4.57 -5.35 1.98
C ALA A 595 -3.68 -4.27 1.37
N ASP A 596 -2.40 -4.24 1.69
CA ASP A 596 -1.41 -3.40 1.04
C ASP A 596 -1.18 -3.84 -0.41
N GLY A 597 -1.04 -5.16 -0.64
CA GLY A 597 -0.86 -5.75 -1.97
C GLY A 597 -1.98 -5.41 -2.94
N HIS A 598 -3.22 -5.56 -2.50
CA HIS A 598 -4.37 -5.17 -3.32
C HIS A 598 -4.35 -3.68 -3.68
N ARG A 599 -3.88 -2.80 -2.78
CA ARG A 599 -3.76 -1.38 -3.07
C ARG A 599 -2.62 -1.07 -4.04
N TRP A 600 -1.49 -1.77 -3.92
CA TRP A 600 -0.42 -1.73 -4.92
C TRP A 600 -0.92 -2.15 -6.30
N LEU A 601 -1.67 -3.25 -6.38
CA LEU A 601 -2.18 -3.78 -7.65
C LEU A 601 -3.27 -2.91 -8.28
N VAL A 602 -3.98 -2.10 -7.49
CA VAL A 602 -5.07 -1.24 -7.96
C VAL A 602 -4.61 0.20 -8.19
N ASN A 603 -4.01 0.81 -7.16
CA ASN A 603 -3.58 2.21 -7.17
C ASN A 603 -2.15 2.37 -7.69
N THR A 604 -1.45 1.26 -7.93
CA THR A 604 -0.05 1.19 -8.40
C THR A 604 1.00 1.75 -7.44
N TYR A 605 0.61 2.27 -6.32
CA TYR A 605 1.35 2.49 -5.06
C TYR A 605 0.37 2.91 -3.94
N PRO A 606 0.65 2.61 -2.65
CA PRO A 606 -0.15 3.08 -1.52
C PRO A 606 0.23 4.51 -1.12
N ASN A 607 -0.70 5.24 -0.51
CA ASN A 607 -0.41 6.49 0.17
C ASN A 607 -0.04 6.26 1.65
N GLU A 608 0.31 7.31 2.39
CA GLU A 608 0.70 7.22 3.81
C GLU A 608 -0.44 6.75 4.73
N TRP A 609 -1.69 7.03 4.35
CA TRP A 609 -2.88 6.55 5.06
C TRP A 609 -2.99 5.02 4.98
N VAL A 610 -2.81 4.47 3.77
CA VAL A 610 -2.79 3.02 3.53
C VAL A 610 -1.65 2.36 4.30
N GLU A 611 -0.43 2.83 4.13
CA GLU A 611 0.77 2.25 4.76
C GLU A 611 0.65 2.19 6.28
N THR A 612 0.23 3.27 6.92
CA THR A 612 0.08 3.30 8.38
C THR A 612 -1.16 2.54 8.85
N GLY A 613 -2.23 2.58 8.08
CA GLY A 613 -3.53 1.99 8.42
C GLY A 613 -3.55 0.47 8.28
N THR A 614 -3.09 -0.07 7.16
CA THR A 614 -3.04 -1.50 6.90
C THR A 614 -2.06 -2.20 7.83
N THR A 615 -0.85 -1.65 7.99
CA THR A 615 0.14 -2.18 8.94
C THR A 615 -0.43 -2.30 10.36
N ALA A 616 -1.11 -1.26 10.86
CA ALA A 616 -1.76 -1.31 12.18
C ALA A 616 -2.90 -2.34 12.24
N ALA A 617 -3.64 -2.54 11.14
CA ALA A 617 -4.74 -3.50 11.05
C ALA A 617 -4.22 -4.94 11.12
N TYR A 618 -3.18 -5.26 10.36
CA TYR A 618 -2.55 -6.58 10.37
C TYR A 618 -1.83 -6.88 11.69
N GLY A 619 -1.34 -5.87 12.38
CA GLY A 619 -0.94 -6.00 13.77
C GLY A 619 -2.10 -6.28 14.75
N GLY A 620 -3.34 -6.38 14.28
CA GLY A 620 -4.53 -6.64 15.07
C GLY A 620 -4.99 -5.46 15.93
N LYS A 621 -4.49 -4.24 15.66
CA LYS A 621 -4.77 -3.03 16.45
C LYS A 621 -5.38 -1.90 15.63
N ARG A 622 -6.02 -2.23 14.51
CA ARG A 622 -6.88 -1.33 13.74
C ARG A 622 -8.00 -2.15 13.09
N SER A 623 -9.15 -2.23 13.74
CA SER A 623 -10.29 -2.98 13.23
C SER A 623 -11.61 -2.33 13.60
N MET A 624 -12.61 -2.47 12.74
CA MET A 624 -13.97 -2.05 13.02
C MET A 624 -14.51 -2.78 14.25
N ARG A 625 -15.22 -2.06 15.10
CA ARG A 625 -15.90 -2.62 16.28
C ARG A 625 -17.41 -2.54 16.10
N ALA A 626 -18.09 -3.68 16.13
CA ALA A 626 -19.53 -3.79 15.86
C ALA A 626 -20.41 -2.86 16.73
N ASN A 627 -20.00 -2.66 17.99
CA ASN A 627 -20.77 -1.84 18.94
C ASN A 627 -20.27 -0.39 19.05
N SER A 628 -19.36 0.05 18.17
CA SER A 628 -18.85 1.41 18.21
C SER A 628 -19.82 2.38 17.53
N LYS A 629 -20.06 3.51 18.20
CA LYS A 629 -20.80 4.65 17.67
C LYS A 629 -19.89 5.78 17.20
N ALA A 630 -18.57 5.55 17.20
CA ALA A 630 -17.62 6.53 16.68
C ALA A 630 -17.85 6.75 15.18
N PRO A 631 -17.94 8.01 14.70
CA PRO A 631 -18.30 8.31 13.31
C PRO A 631 -17.33 7.74 12.27
N GLY A 632 -16.06 7.61 12.61
CA GLY A 632 -15.03 7.05 11.74
C GLY A 632 -14.85 5.52 11.84
N ASN A 633 -15.64 4.82 12.68
CA ASN A 633 -15.43 3.39 12.93
C ASN A 633 -15.57 2.52 11.67
N LEU A 634 -16.42 2.91 10.73
CA LEU A 634 -16.73 2.11 9.55
C LEU A 634 -15.60 2.07 8.52
N LEU A 635 -14.61 2.98 8.57
CA LEU A 635 -13.41 2.92 7.71
C LEU A 635 -12.23 2.16 8.35
N LEU A 636 -12.42 1.47 9.45
CA LEU A 636 -11.36 0.69 10.08
C LEU A 636 -11.19 -0.73 9.50
N TYR A 637 -11.65 -0.97 8.28
CA TYR A 637 -11.39 -2.21 7.53
C TYR A 637 -10.00 -2.20 6.87
N GLY A 638 -8.94 -1.92 7.65
CA GLY A 638 -7.58 -1.87 7.10
C GLY A 638 -7.06 -3.21 6.56
N ALA A 639 -7.67 -4.34 6.95
CA ALA A 639 -7.31 -5.67 6.46
C ALA A 639 -8.20 -6.14 5.29
N SER A 640 -8.93 -5.23 4.63
CA SER A 640 -9.79 -5.55 3.49
C SER A 640 -9.03 -5.45 2.16
N GLY A 641 -9.31 -6.36 1.23
CA GLY A 641 -8.86 -6.26 -0.17
C GLY A 641 -9.60 -5.20 -0.99
N ALA A 642 -10.71 -4.64 -0.47
CA ALA A 642 -11.43 -3.55 -1.13
C ALA A 642 -10.66 -2.23 -1.03
N ILE A 643 -10.84 -1.38 -2.04
CA ILE A 643 -10.23 -0.06 -2.12
C ILE A 643 -11.28 0.99 -1.79
N TYR A 644 -10.94 1.89 -0.86
CA TYR A 644 -11.82 2.97 -0.41
C TYR A 644 -11.36 4.32 -0.96
N PRO A 645 -12.23 5.33 -1.02
CA PRO A 645 -11.87 6.66 -1.52
C PRO A 645 -10.65 7.32 -0.86
N GLU A 646 -10.43 7.06 0.42
CA GLU A 646 -9.26 7.55 1.16
C GLU A 646 -7.93 6.91 0.70
N ASP A 647 -8.02 5.76 0.03
CA ASP A 647 -6.86 5.04 -0.50
C ASP A 647 -6.43 5.53 -1.90
N TYR A 648 -7.25 6.36 -2.58
CA TYR A 648 -6.97 6.77 -3.96
C TYR A 648 -5.83 7.77 -4.04
N ASN A 649 -4.90 7.50 -4.96
CA ASN A 649 -3.88 8.46 -5.37
C ASN A 649 -4.46 9.59 -6.22
N GLU A 650 -3.73 10.68 -6.40
CA GLU A 650 -4.15 11.82 -7.23
C GLU A 650 -4.59 11.39 -8.63
N ALA A 651 -3.79 10.59 -9.31
CA ALA A 651 -4.09 10.10 -10.65
C ALA A 651 -5.14 8.97 -10.71
N GLY A 652 -5.59 8.48 -9.56
CA GLY A 652 -6.54 7.37 -9.45
C GLY A 652 -5.92 6.00 -9.69
N SER A 653 -6.79 5.01 -9.86
CA SER A 653 -6.44 3.61 -10.06
C SER A 653 -5.96 3.30 -11.48
N MET A 654 -5.47 2.07 -11.69
CA MET A 654 -5.17 1.55 -13.04
C MET A 654 -6.38 1.62 -13.98
N TRP A 655 -7.61 1.47 -13.48
CA TRP A 655 -8.83 1.56 -14.28
C TRP A 655 -9.17 3.00 -14.67
N ASP A 656 -8.96 3.98 -13.77
CA ASP A 656 -9.03 5.40 -14.12
C ASP A 656 -8.04 5.74 -15.23
N HIS A 657 -6.84 5.15 -15.17
CA HIS A 657 -5.81 5.34 -16.20
C HIS A 657 -6.21 4.71 -17.54
N LEU A 658 -6.73 3.49 -17.53
CA LEU A 658 -7.25 2.82 -18.74
C LEU A 658 -8.39 3.63 -19.36
N GLU A 659 -9.37 4.08 -18.57
CA GLU A 659 -10.52 4.85 -19.03
C GLU A 659 -10.09 6.18 -19.69
N ARG A 660 -9.20 6.94 -19.02
CA ARG A 660 -8.64 8.20 -19.58
C ARG A 660 -7.98 8.01 -20.94
N ASN A 661 -7.31 6.88 -21.10
CA ASN A 661 -6.62 6.51 -22.33
C ASN A 661 -7.49 5.71 -23.31
N LYS A 662 -8.81 5.65 -23.08
CA LYS A 662 -9.79 4.97 -23.95
C LYS A 662 -9.45 3.50 -24.21
N LYS A 663 -8.97 2.81 -23.17
CA LYS A 663 -8.74 1.36 -23.19
C LYS A 663 -9.89 0.67 -22.49
N GLU A 664 -10.53 -0.25 -23.21
CA GLU A 664 -11.62 -1.04 -22.64
C GLU A 664 -11.08 -2.10 -21.69
N PHE A 665 -11.79 -2.33 -20.60
CA PHE A 665 -11.46 -3.32 -19.59
C PHE A 665 -12.71 -3.94 -18.96
N PHE A 666 -12.52 -5.10 -18.33
CA PHE A 666 -13.54 -5.71 -17.50
C PHE A 666 -12.91 -6.41 -16.29
N ASN A 667 -13.55 -6.33 -15.14
CA ASN A 667 -13.02 -6.76 -13.86
C ASN A 667 -13.78 -7.96 -13.29
N PHE A 668 -13.00 -8.97 -12.88
CA PHE A 668 -13.45 -10.15 -12.16
C PHE A 668 -12.86 -10.16 -10.75
N GLY A 669 -13.37 -9.26 -9.90
CA GLY A 669 -13.15 -9.29 -8.46
C GLY A 669 -12.00 -8.46 -7.91
N PHE A 670 -11.11 -7.88 -8.71
CA PHE A 670 -10.05 -7.00 -8.21
C PHE A 670 -10.63 -5.75 -7.52
N GLY A 671 -10.01 -5.32 -6.42
CA GLY A 671 -10.36 -4.08 -5.71
C GLY A 671 -11.73 -4.08 -5.05
N LEU A 672 -12.40 -5.22 -5.02
CA LEU A 672 -13.74 -5.42 -4.47
C LEU A 672 -13.71 -6.46 -3.36
N GLU A 673 -14.50 -6.27 -2.32
CA GLU A 673 -14.91 -7.35 -1.43
C GLU A 673 -16.35 -7.76 -1.72
N LEU A 674 -16.50 -8.63 -2.66
CA LEU A 674 -17.73 -9.39 -2.83
C LEU A 674 -17.56 -10.71 -2.10
N ALA A 675 -17.37 -10.66 -0.78
CA ALA A 675 -17.37 -11.85 0.02
C ALA A 675 -18.80 -12.38 0.04
N ALA A 676 -18.94 -13.42 -0.58
CA ALA A 676 -20.14 -14.15 -0.76
C ALA A 676 -20.75 -14.65 0.52
N GLY A 677 -21.99 -14.32 0.71
CA GLY A 677 -22.82 -15.31 1.32
C GLY A 677 -23.01 -16.47 0.34
N ILE A 678 -22.64 -17.68 0.70
CA ILE A 678 -23.11 -18.86 0.00
C ILE A 678 -24.56 -19.08 0.38
N ASP A 679 -25.45 -19.21 -0.61
CA ASP A 679 -26.85 -19.51 -0.35
C ASP A 679 -27.01 -21.00 -0.14
N ASP A 680 -27.18 -21.41 1.09
CA ASP A 680 -27.54 -22.74 1.53
C ASP A 680 -26.95 -23.92 0.71
N SER A 681 -27.75 -24.91 0.35
CA SER A 681 -27.36 -26.14 -0.31
C SER A 681 -26.89 -25.99 -1.76
N THR A 682 -26.89 -24.83 -2.38
CA THR A 682 -26.71 -24.70 -3.83
C THR A 682 -25.38 -24.09 -4.26
N MET A 683 -24.53 -23.67 -3.35
CA MET A 683 -23.31 -22.89 -3.61
C MET A 683 -23.55 -21.71 -4.57
N LYS A 684 -24.77 -21.21 -4.58
CA LYS A 684 -25.07 -20.02 -5.35
C LYS A 684 -24.38 -18.83 -4.71
N TYR A 685 -23.73 -18.07 -5.54
CA TYR A 685 -23.24 -16.76 -5.17
C TYR A 685 -24.40 -15.89 -4.73
N THR A 686 -24.41 -15.46 -3.49
CA THR A 686 -25.43 -14.57 -2.92
C THR A 686 -24.94 -13.15 -2.72
N GLY A 687 -23.71 -12.87 -3.05
CA GLY A 687 -23.07 -11.59 -2.91
C GLY A 687 -22.61 -11.27 -1.48
N LEU A 688 -21.56 -10.44 -1.32
CA LEU A 688 -21.39 -9.75 -0.06
C LEU A 688 -22.55 -8.80 0.11
N LYS A 689 -23.09 -8.90 1.25
CA LYS A 689 -24.13 -7.99 1.67
C LYS A 689 -23.47 -6.72 2.14
N TYR A 690 -23.37 -5.76 1.24
CA TYR A 690 -22.94 -4.44 1.62
C TYR A 690 -23.96 -3.85 2.59
N LEU A 691 -23.47 -3.59 3.79
CA LEU A 691 -24.26 -2.99 4.87
C LEU A 691 -24.08 -1.48 4.91
N VAL A 692 -23.09 -0.99 4.18
CA VAL A 692 -22.64 0.39 4.18
C VAL A 692 -22.47 0.85 2.73
N ASN A 693 -22.74 2.12 2.44
CA ASN A 693 -22.39 2.71 1.15
C ASN A 693 -20.87 2.96 1.09
N TYR A 694 -20.14 1.97 0.57
CA TYR A 694 -18.72 2.11 0.23
C TYR A 694 -18.62 2.25 -1.29
N PRO A 695 -18.29 3.42 -1.82
CA PRO A 695 -18.10 3.58 -3.25
C PRO A 695 -16.82 2.91 -3.71
N ILE A 696 -16.89 2.17 -4.80
CA ILE A 696 -15.74 1.57 -5.48
C ILE A 696 -15.14 2.55 -6.49
N PRO A 697 -13.92 2.30 -7.05
CA PRO A 697 -13.41 3.10 -8.15
C PRO A 697 -14.47 3.30 -9.23
N GLY A 698 -14.73 4.57 -9.60
CA GLY A 698 -15.83 4.92 -10.49
C GLY A 698 -15.92 4.07 -11.76
N PRO A 699 -14.79 3.86 -12.49
CA PRO A 699 -14.79 3.04 -13.69
C PRO A 699 -15.19 1.58 -13.49
N LEU A 700 -15.01 1.01 -12.30
CA LEU A 700 -15.38 -0.37 -11.99
C LEU A 700 -16.86 -0.57 -11.76
N TYR A 701 -17.61 0.48 -11.42
CA TYR A 701 -19.02 0.36 -11.05
C TYR A 701 -19.87 -0.25 -12.17
N THR A 702 -19.53 0.03 -13.43
CA THR A 702 -20.23 -0.51 -14.61
C THR A 702 -19.45 -1.60 -15.35
N ARG A 703 -18.17 -1.83 -14.99
CA ARG A 703 -17.27 -2.76 -15.70
C ARG A 703 -16.72 -3.87 -14.80
N SER A 704 -17.49 -4.29 -13.81
CA SER A 704 -17.15 -5.46 -12.98
C SER A 704 -18.22 -6.53 -13.07
N SER A 705 -17.80 -7.78 -12.92
CA SER A 705 -18.73 -8.91 -12.77
C SER A 705 -19.49 -8.78 -11.45
N HIS A 706 -20.81 -8.86 -11.50
CA HIS A 706 -21.68 -8.94 -10.33
C HIS A 706 -21.86 -10.39 -9.82
N LYS A 707 -21.31 -11.36 -10.54
CA LYS A 707 -21.45 -12.80 -10.25
C LYS A 707 -20.15 -13.41 -9.74
N TYR A 708 -19.00 -12.77 -10.00
CA TYR A 708 -17.68 -13.32 -9.66
C TYR A 708 -17.39 -13.14 -8.17
N ALA A 709 -17.17 -14.27 -7.47
CA ALA A 709 -16.83 -14.25 -6.05
C ALA A 709 -15.38 -13.78 -5.85
N THR A 710 -15.19 -12.82 -4.95
CA THR A 710 -13.87 -12.33 -4.56
C THR A 710 -13.28 -13.21 -3.44
N TYR A 711 -12.47 -12.64 -2.53
CA TYR A 711 -11.88 -13.41 -1.45
C TYR A 711 -12.94 -14.07 -0.56
N ASN A 712 -12.99 -15.37 -0.59
CA ASN A 712 -13.71 -16.22 0.36
C ASN A 712 -13.21 -17.67 0.19
N MET A 713 -12.50 -18.18 1.18
CA MET A 713 -11.93 -19.54 1.15
C MET A 713 -12.97 -20.67 1.19
N ALA A 714 -14.23 -20.36 1.46
CA ALA A 714 -15.31 -21.33 1.35
C ALA A 714 -15.74 -21.57 -0.10
N ILE A 715 -15.40 -20.66 -1.02
CA ILE A 715 -15.77 -20.75 -2.45
C ILE A 715 -14.58 -21.30 -3.22
N PRO A 716 -14.74 -22.42 -3.95
CA PRO A 716 -13.67 -22.98 -4.78
C PRO A 716 -13.27 -22.04 -5.92
N ASP A 717 -11.97 -22.04 -6.28
CA ASP A 717 -11.52 -21.39 -7.51
C ASP A 717 -12.11 -22.06 -8.78
N GLN A 718 -12.52 -23.33 -8.68
CA GLN A 718 -13.29 -23.98 -9.76
C GLN A 718 -14.66 -23.30 -9.98
N PHE A 719 -15.27 -22.74 -8.94
CA PHE A 719 -16.50 -21.96 -9.07
C PHE A 719 -16.24 -20.60 -9.75
N ARG A 720 -15.14 -19.92 -9.34
CA ARG A 720 -14.68 -18.68 -9.98
C ARG A 720 -14.35 -18.89 -11.45
N LEU A 721 -13.63 -19.96 -11.78
CA LEU A 721 -13.36 -20.37 -13.15
C LEU A 721 -14.65 -20.56 -13.96
N LYS A 722 -15.63 -21.27 -13.41
CA LYS A 722 -16.92 -21.49 -14.08
C LYS A 722 -17.59 -20.15 -14.39
N THR A 723 -17.69 -19.27 -13.41
CA THR A 723 -18.29 -17.93 -13.57
C THR A 723 -17.54 -17.11 -14.63
N PHE A 724 -16.19 -17.13 -14.59
CA PHE A 724 -15.35 -16.47 -15.59
C PHE A 724 -15.64 -16.95 -17.01
N MET A 725 -15.65 -18.28 -17.21
CA MET A 725 -15.89 -18.87 -18.53
C MET A 725 -17.29 -18.58 -19.06
N GLU A 726 -18.32 -18.68 -18.21
CA GLU A 726 -19.71 -18.39 -18.57
C GLU A 726 -19.86 -16.91 -19.00
N GLU A 727 -19.39 -15.94 -18.20
CA GLU A 727 -19.46 -14.53 -18.56
C GLU A 727 -18.57 -14.16 -19.74
N PHE A 728 -17.39 -14.78 -19.87
CA PHE A 728 -16.52 -14.58 -21.04
C PHE A 728 -17.23 -15.01 -22.32
N ASN A 729 -17.83 -16.21 -22.31
CA ASN A 729 -18.57 -16.70 -23.46
C ASN A 729 -19.82 -15.86 -23.77
N GLU A 730 -20.56 -15.50 -22.74
CA GLU A 730 -21.72 -14.61 -22.89
C GLU A 730 -21.36 -13.27 -23.53
N LYS A 731 -20.29 -12.63 -23.06
CA LYS A 731 -19.94 -11.26 -23.44
C LYS A 731 -19.05 -11.18 -24.69
N TYR A 732 -18.13 -12.12 -24.90
CA TYR A 732 -17.01 -11.94 -25.84
C TYR A 732 -16.92 -13.03 -26.92
N THR A 733 -17.77 -14.08 -26.89
CA THR A 733 -17.78 -15.13 -27.91
C THR A 733 -18.96 -14.95 -28.86
N GLY A 734 -18.68 -14.99 -30.17
CA GLY A 734 -19.70 -14.89 -31.23
C GLY A 734 -19.51 -13.70 -32.17
N ALA A 735 -20.32 -13.67 -33.25
CA ALA A 735 -20.22 -12.64 -34.27
C ALA A 735 -20.48 -11.22 -33.71
N GLY A 736 -19.61 -10.28 -34.01
CA GLY A 736 -19.72 -8.86 -33.61
C GLY A 736 -19.30 -8.57 -32.17
N LYS A 737 -18.87 -9.57 -31.39
CA LYS A 737 -18.37 -9.37 -30.02
C LYS A 737 -16.85 -9.16 -30.07
N THR A 738 -16.38 -8.28 -29.20
CA THR A 738 -14.95 -7.93 -29.06
C THR A 738 -14.52 -8.06 -27.62
N LEU A 739 -13.30 -8.57 -27.41
CA LEU A 739 -12.69 -8.64 -26.10
C LEU A 739 -12.15 -7.25 -25.70
N PRO A 740 -12.35 -6.78 -24.48
CA PRO A 740 -11.66 -5.58 -23.99
C PRO A 740 -10.15 -5.79 -23.94
N GLN A 741 -9.37 -4.71 -24.01
CA GLN A 741 -7.92 -4.78 -24.02
C GLN A 741 -7.36 -5.35 -22.70
N VAL A 742 -8.05 -5.15 -21.57
CA VAL A 742 -7.58 -5.61 -20.26
C VAL A 742 -8.70 -6.36 -19.53
N LEU A 743 -8.39 -7.57 -19.07
CA LEU A 743 -9.19 -8.29 -18.07
C LEU A 743 -8.39 -8.39 -16.78
N THR A 744 -9.02 -8.11 -15.64
CA THR A 744 -8.45 -8.34 -14.31
C THR A 744 -9.21 -9.45 -13.60
N VAL A 745 -8.49 -10.41 -13.02
CA VAL A 745 -9.07 -11.61 -12.39
C VAL A 745 -8.37 -11.90 -11.07
N ILE A 746 -9.11 -12.17 -10.00
CA ILE A 746 -8.57 -12.64 -8.73
C ILE A 746 -8.82 -14.14 -8.55
N LEU A 747 -7.80 -14.90 -8.15
CA LEU A 747 -7.87 -16.32 -7.78
C LEU A 747 -7.26 -16.52 -6.40
N PRO A 748 -8.03 -16.42 -5.30
CA PRO A 748 -7.45 -16.26 -3.97
C PRO A 748 -7.25 -17.57 -3.19
N ASN A 749 -7.59 -18.75 -3.73
CA ASN A 749 -7.63 -19.97 -2.90
C ASN A 749 -6.26 -20.49 -2.48
N ASP A 750 -5.16 -20.06 -3.08
CA ASP A 750 -3.82 -20.40 -2.63
C ASP A 750 -3.41 -19.71 -1.32
N HIS A 751 -4.19 -18.75 -0.81
CA HIS A 751 -4.10 -18.30 0.58
C HIS A 751 -4.17 -19.49 1.56
N GLY A 752 -5.00 -20.45 1.26
CA GLY A 752 -5.22 -21.62 2.09
C GLY A 752 -6.12 -21.32 3.29
N ALA A 753 -6.80 -22.36 3.76
CA ALA A 753 -7.68 -22.29 4.93
C ALA A 753 -7.71 -23.63 5.67
N GLY A 754 -8.56 -23.75 6.69
CA GLY A 754 -8.78 -24.98 7.43
C GLY A 754 -9.29 -26.12 6.57
N GLU A 755 -8.92 -27.35 6.90
CA GLU A 755 -9.27 -28.55 6.16
C GLU A 755 -10.78 -28.81 6.17
N ARG A 756 -11.33 -29.19 5.02
CA ARG A 756 -12.74 -29.54 4.81
C ARG A 756 -12.82 -30.79 3.91
N PRO A 757 -12.50 -31.99 4.42
CA PRO A 757 -12.44 -33.23 3.63
C PRO A 757 -13.74 -33.55 2.89
N GLN A 758 -14.89 -33.30 3.51
CA GLN A 758 -16.21 -33.51 2.92
C GLN A 758 -16.53 -32.56 1.77
N ALA A 759 -15.86 -31.42 1.70
CA ALA A 759 -15.94 -30.46 0.61
C ALA A 759 -14.78 -30.58 -0.40
N GLY A 760 -14.01 -31.68 -0.37
CA GLY A 760 -12.92 -31.91 -1.30
C GLY A 760 -11.55 -31.31 -0.90
N TYR A 761 -11.42 -30.76 0.31
CA TYR A 761 -10.19 -30.15 0.85
C TYR A 761 -9.68 -30.92 2.07
N PRO A 762 -9.12 -32.13 1.90
CA PRO A 762 -8.63 -32.93 3.03
C PRO A 762 -7.33 -32.37 3.67
N TYR A 763 -6.60 -31.52 2.96
CA TYR A 763 -5.35 -30.93 3.39
C TYR A 763 -5.36 -29.41 3.18
N ARG A 764 -4.48 -28.67 3.84
CA ARG A 764 -4.24 -27.27 3.51
C ARG A 764 -3.77 -27.11 2.06
N ALA A 765 -2.88 -27.98 1.60
CA ALA A 765 -2.39 -28.01 0.23
C ALA A 765 -3.50 -28.22 -0.83
N SER A 766 -4.70 -28.63 -0.42
CA SER A 766 -5.87 -28.77 -1.30
C SER A 766 -6.30 -27.45 -1.93
N TYR A 767 -6.14 -26.37 -1.19
CA TYR A 767 -6.47 -25.02 -1.67
C TYR A 767 -5.50 -24.56 -2.76
N MET A 768 -4.18 -24.87 -2.60
CA MET A 768 -3.18 -24.62 -3.63
C MET A 768 -3.45 -25.45 -4.89
N ALA A 769 -3.86 -26.70 -4.71
CA ALA A 769 -4.22 -27.57 -5.84
C ALA A 769 -5.51 -27.13 -6.55
N ASP A 770 -6.49 -26.57 -5.84
CA ASP A 770 -7.68 -25.95 -6.42
C ASP A 770 -7.32 -24.72 -7.28
N ASN A 771 -6.53 -23.80 -6.71
CA ASN A 771 -6.03 -22.62 -7.40
C ASN A 771 -5.20 -22.99 -8.65
N ASP A 772 -4.28 -23.94 -8.51
CA ASP A 772 -3.45 -24.45 -9.61
C ASP A 772 -4.28 -25.01 -10.78
N LEU A 773 -5.31 -25.82 -10.46
CA LEU A 773 -6.20 -26.38 -11.47
C LEU A 773 -7.05 -25.29 -12.14
N ALA A 774 -7.51 -24.29 -11.38
CA ALA A 774 -8.26 -23.17 -11.93
C ALA A 774 -7.39 -22.34 -12.89
N LEU A 775 -6.16 -22.00 -12.50
CA LEU A 775 -5.22 -21.30 -13.37
C LEU A 775 -4.94 -22.10 -14.65
N GLY A 776 -4.62 -23.38 -14.52
CA GLY A 776 -4.38 -24.24 -15.69
C GLY A 776 -5.54 -24.25 -16.66
N ARG A 777 -6.77 -24.36 -16.16
CA ARG A 777 -7.99 -24.37 -16.96
C ARG A 777 -8.34 -22.99 -17.56
N ILE A 778 -8.05 -21.88 -16.87
CA ILE A 778 -8.17 -20.55 -17.46
C ILE A 778 -7.24 -20.41 -18.67
N VAL A 779 -6.00 -20.86 -18.54
CA VAL A 779 -5.03 -20.82 -19.65
C VAL A 779 -5.45 -21.75 -20.79
N GLU A 780 -5.91 -22.95 -20.50
CA GLU A 780 -6.48 -23.87 -21.52
C GLU A 780 -7.63 -23.22 -22.28
N PHE A 781 -8.58 -22.64 -21.56
CA PHE A 781 -9.74 -21.96 -22.13
C PHE A 781 -9.32 -20.78 -23.02
N LEU A 782 -8.53 -19.84 -22.47
CA LEU A 782 -8.12 -18.64 -23.20
C LEU A 782 -7.25 -18.98 -24.41
N SER A 783 -6.34 -19.96 -24.29
CA SER A 783 -5.46 -20.38 -25.38
C SER A 783 -6.21 -21.07 -26.53
N SER A 784 -7.45 -21.51 -26.29
CA SER A 784 -8.33 -22.08 -27.30
C SER A 784 -9.22 -21.06 -27.99
N THR A 785 -9.20 -19.80 -27.56
CA THR A 785 -9.99 -18.72 -28.16
C THR A 785 -9.27 -18.08 -29.36
N PRO A 786 -10.01 -17.44 -30.28
CA PRO A 786 -9.40 -16.67 -31.38
C PRO A 786 -8.51 -15.50 -30.91
N TYR A 787 -8.70 -15.03 -29.68
CA TYR A 787 -7.94 -13.92 -29.08
C TYR A 787 -6.54 -14.32 -28.69
N TRP A 788 -6.25 -15.61 -28.49
CA TRP A 788 -4.98 -16.14 -28.02
C TRP A 788 -3.78 -15.59 -28.78
N LYS A 789 -3.86 -15.55 -30.11
CA LYS A 789 -2.78 -15.09 -30.97
C LYS A 789 -2.27 -13.66 -30.65
N ASN A 790 -3.02 -12.86 -29.95
CA ASN A 790 -2.70 -11.50 -29.58
C ASN A 790 -2.79 -11.25 -28.08
N MET A 791 -2.69 -12.29 -27.25
CA MET A 791 -2.93 -12.23 -25.81
C MET A 791 -1.64 -12.43 -25.00
N ALA A 792 -1.54 -11.72 -23.87
CA ALA A 792 -0.62 -12.05 -22.80
C ALA A 792 -1.40 -12.19 -21.49
N ILE A 793 -1.15 -13.28 -20.76
CA ILE A 793 -1.64 -13.51 -19.40
C ILE A 793 -0.46 -13.28 -18.47
N VAL A 794 -0.60 -12.39 -17.50
CA VAL A 794 0.39 -12.14 -16.46
C VAL A 794 -0.20 -12.55 -15.13
N VAL A 795 0.52 -13.38 -14.40
CA VAL A 795 0.10 -13.95 -13.11
C VAL A 795 1.07 -13.52 -12.03
N THR A 796 0.55 -12.99 -10.93
CA THR A 796 1.32 -12.64 -9.74
C THR A 796 0.53 -12.90 -8.46
N GLU A 797 1.20 -12.86 -7.32
CA GLU A 797 0.57 -12.80 -6.00
C GLU A 797 0.35 -11.34 -5.59
N ASP A 798 -0.51 -11.09 -4.61
CA ASP A 798 -0.71 -9.77 -4.01
C ASP A 798 0.35 -9.46 -2.94
N ASP A 799 0.73 -10.45 -2.15
CA ASP A 799 1.83 -10.41 -1.20
C ASP A 799 2.50 -11.79 -1.06
N ALA A 800 3.53 -11.88 -0.24
CA ALA A 800 4.22 -13.13 0.10
C ALA A 800 3.97 -13.56 1.56
N GLN A 801 3.40 -12.70 2.38
CA GLN A 801 2.98 -12.87 3.76
C GLN A 801 3.99 -13.57 4.68
N ASP A 802 3.75 -14.85 5.02
CA ASP A 802 4.60 -15.69 5.86
C ASP A 802 5.24 -16.85 5.09
N GLY A 803 5.13 -16.83 3.77
CA GLY A 803 5.77 -17.80 2.89
C GLY A 803 7.29 -17.74 3.02
N GLN A 804 7.95 -18.91 3.01
CA GLN A 804 9.40 -18.97 3.17
C GLN A 804 10.12 -18.77 1.85
N ASP A 805 11.17 -17.94 1.88
CA ASP A 805 12.05 -17.70 0.75
C ASP A 805 13.49 -17.46 1.22
N HIS A 806 14.48 -18.04 0.49
CA HIS A 806 15.89 -17.96 0.89
C HIS A 806 16.60 -16.68 0.45
N VAL A 807 15.93 -15.83 -0.34
CA VAL A 807 16.49 -14.56 -0.84
C VAL A 807 15.89 -13.37 -0.10
N ASP A 808 14.57 -13.25 -0.10
CA ASP A 808 13.86 -12.15 0.56
C ASP A 808 12.41 -12.55 0.81
N ALA A 809 11.85 -12.13 1.94
CA ALA A 809 10.47 -12.45 2.31
C ALA A 809 9.41 -11.88 1.35
N HIS A 810 9.75 -10.91 0.49
CA HIS A 810 8.87 -10.37 -0.54
C HIS A 810 9.02 -11.07 -1.90
N ARG A 811 9.99 -12.01 -2.05
CA ARG A 811 10.18 -12.65 -3.35
C ARG A 811 9.01 -13.59 -3.65
N SER A 812 8.36 -13.39 -4.81
CA SER A 812 7.11 -14.04 -5.11
C SER A 812 6.99 -14.53 -6.55
N VAL A 813 5.81 -15.01 -6.91
CA VAL A 813 5.49 -15.62 -8.20
C VAL A 813 5.27 -14.54 -9.25
N LEU A 814 5.95 -14.65 -10.39
CA LEU A 814 5.65 -13.91 -11.61
C LEU A 814 5.71 -14.86 -12.80
N MET A 815 4.61 -14.94 -13.57
CA MET A 815 4.51 -15.74 -14.78
C MET A 815 4.02 -14.90 -15.95
N VAL A 816 4.64 -15.09 -17.10
CA VAL A 816 4.18 -14.54 -18.39
C VAL A 816 3.80 -15.68 -19.32
N ILE A 817 2.51 -15.78 -19.63
CA ILE A 817 1.89 -16.85 -20.40
C ILE A 817 1.31 -16.22 -21.67
N SER A 818 1.95 -16.46 -22.81
CA SER A 818 1.59 -15.84 -24.09
C SER A 818 2.16 -16.66 -25.24
N PRO A 819 1.57 -16.58 -26.44
CA PRO A 819 2.28 -17.05 -27.61
C PRO A 819 3.67 -16.42 -27.79
N TYR A 820 3.83 -15.21 -27.30
CA TYR A 820 5.08 -14.44 -27.36
C TYR A 820 5.98 -14.62 -26.15
N ALA A 821 5.61 -15.43 -25.15
CA ALA A 821 6.51 -15.71 -24.04
C ALA A 821 7.71 -16.57 -24.52
N ARG A 822 8.89 -16.36 -23.94
CA ARG A 822 10.02 -17.27 -24.15
C ARG A 822 9.69 -18.64 -23.57
N LYS A 823 10.08 -19.71 -24.28
CA LYS A 823 9.84 -21.06 -23.82
C LYS A 823 10.84 -21.50 -22.77
N ASN A 824 10.36 -22.11 -21.69
CA ASN A 824 11.18 -22.65 -20.60
C ASN A 824 12.24 -21.64 -20.16
N HIS A 825 11.82 -20.41 -19.91
CA HIS A 825 12.73 -19.30 -19.62
C HIS A 825 12.51 -18.76 -18.21
N VAL A 826 13.59 -18.58 -17.50
CA VAL A 826 13.63 -17.88 -16.22
C VAL A 826 14.30 -16.53 -16.43
N GLY A 827 13.57 -15.44 -16.18
CA GLY A 827 14.11 -14.09 -16.17
C GLY A 827 14.80 -13.79 -14.84
N HIS A 828 15.95 -13.11 -14.91
CA HIS A 828 16.80 -12.76 -13.76
C HIS A 828 16.91 -11.25 -13.54
N GLN A 829 16.22 -10.43 -14.34
CA GLN A 829 16.14 -8.99 -14.08
C GLN A 829 15.32 -8.75 -12.82
N HIS A 830 15.65 -7.69 -12.10
CA HIS A 830 14.89 -7.29 -10.92
C HIS A 830 13.55 -6.69 -11.34
N TYR A 831 12.46 -7.33 -10.93
CA TYR A 831 11.10 -6.92 -11.19
C TYR A 831 10.30 -6.67 -9.92
N SER A 832 9.32 -5.78 -10.03
CA SER A 832 8.30 -5.51 -9.01
C SER A 832 6.93 -5.28 -9.66
N PHE A 833 5.94 -4.88 -8.90
CA PHE A 833 4.64 -4.50 -9.45
C PHE A 833 4.75 -3.37 -10.50
N GLY A 834 5.64 -2.41 -10.27
CA GLY A 834 5.94 -1.37 -11.26
C GLY A 834 6.38 -1.92 -12.62
N SER A 835 7.11 -3.04 -12.64
CA SER A 835 7.54 -3.72 -13.87
C SER A 835 6.36 -4.28 -14.67
N ILE A 836 5.36 -4.84 -13.98
CA ILE A 836 4.13 -5.34 -14.60
C ILE A 836 3.38 -4.21 -15.28
N PHE A 837 3.12 -3.13 -14.56
CA PHE A 837 2.38 -1.97 -15.09
C PHE A 837 3.14 -1.28 -16.22
N LYS A 838 4.44 -1.08 -16.09
CA LYS A 838 5.26 -0.53 -17.18
C LYS A 838 5.15 -1.36 -18.45
N THR A 839 5.19 -2.68 -18.34
CA THR A 839 5.03 -3.59 -19.47
C THR A 839 3.64 -3.44 -20.09
N PHE A 840 2.59 -3.31 -19.28
CA PHE A 840 1.22 -3.08 -19.77
C PHE A 840 1.11 -1.76 -20.55
N TRP A 841 1.65 -0.68 -19.99
CA TRP A 841 1.60 0.64 -20.65
C TRP A 841 2.40 0.65 -21.92
N ASN A 842 3.55 0.01 -21.98
CA ASN A 842 4.34 -0.14 -23.20
C ASN A 842 3.56 -0.92 -24.29
N ILE A 843 2.91 -2.04 -23.93
CA ILE A 843 2.09 -2.87 -24.84
C ILE A 843 0.88 -2.09 -25.34
N LEU A 844 0.16 -1.42 -24.46
CA LEU A 844 -1.06 -0.68 -24.77
C LEU A 844 -0.78 0.66 -25.46
N GLY A 845 0.46 1.13 -25.45
CA GLY A 845 0.87 2.41 -26.04
C GLY A 845 0.29 3.63 -25.32
N ILE A 846 0.11 3.56 -24.01
CA ILE A 846 -0.43 4.65 -23.17
C ILE A 846 0.64 5.15 -22.19
N PRO A 847 0.57 6.41 -21.73
CA PRO A 847 1.56 7.00 -20.83
C PRO A 847 1.75 6.17 -19.54
N TYR A 848 2.87 6.35 -18.87
CA TYR A 848 3.07 5.84 -17.52
C TYR A 848 2.15 6.57 -16.54
N LEU A 849 1.77 5.90 -15.43
CA LEU A 849 0.82 6.43 -14.46
C LEU A 849 1.52 7.20 -13.34
N ASN A 850 2.64 6.68 -12.84
CA ASN A 850 3.40 7.27 -11.73
C ASN A 850 4.89 6.95 -11.84
N GLN A 851 5.69 7.38 -10.85
CA GLN A 851 7.13 7.16 -10.90
C GLN A 851 7.55 5.70 -10.65
N TYR A 852 6.71 4.88 -10.01
CA TYR A 852 7.05 3.46 -9.75
C TYR A 852 7.01 2.65 -11.05
N ASP A 853 5.97 2.83 -11.87
CA ASP A 853 5.90 2.18 -13.17
C ASP A 853 6.87 2.83 -14.18
N ALA A 854 6.99 4.15 -14.18
CA ALA A 854 7.92 4.85 -15.09
C ALA A 854 9.39 4.46 -14.86
N ALA A 855 9.80 4.24 -13.61
CA ALA A 855 11.17 3.95 -13.22
C ALA A 855 11.51 2.46 -13.09
N ALA A 856 10.54 1.56 -13.16
CA ALA A 856 10.79 0.12 -13.10
C ALA A 856 11.49 -0.42 -14.36
N THR A 857 12.09 -1.59 -14.27
CA THR A 857 12.52 -2.38 -15.43
C THR A 857 11.32 -3.12 -15.99
N ASP A 858 11.02 -2.98 -17.29
CA ASP A 858 9.91 -3.74 -17.88
C ASP A 858 10.30 -5.21 -18.13
N MET A 859 9.29 -6.07 -18.33
CA MET A 859 9.45 -7.52 -18.43
C MET A 859 9.76 -8.00 -19.87
N ALA A 860 10.33 -7.19 -20.72
CA ALA A 860 10.51 -7.52 -22.14
C ALA A 860 11.42 -8.73 -22.40
N ASP A 861 12.36 -9.05 -21.51
CA ASP A 861 13.22 -10.22 -21.62
C ASP A 861 12.47 -11.55 -21.39
N LEU A 862 11.27 -11.52 -20.80
CA LEU A 862 10.37 -12.68 -20.71
C LEU A 862 9.64 -12.97 -22.03
N PHE A 863 9.75 -12.08 -23.03
CA PHE A 863 9.07 -12.19 -24.32
C PHE A 863 10.03 -12.49 -25.47
N SER A 864 9.50 -13.10 -26.52
CA SER A 864 10.20 -13.49 -27.76
C SER A 864 9.48 -12.95 -28.98
N ASP A 865 10.24 -12.66 -30.05
CA ASP A 865 9.72 -12.32 -31.37
C ASP A 865 9.27 -13.54 -32.20
N THR A 866 9.42 -14.73 -31.64
CA THR A 866 9.04 -16.01 -32.27
C THR A 866 7.87 -16.63 -31.55
N PRO A 867 6.60 -16.35 -31.96
CA PRO A 867 5.42 -16.80 -31.24
C PRO A 867 5.13 -18.29 -31.45
N ASP A 868 4.58 -18.91 -30.38
CA ASP A 868 3.99 -20.24 -30.41
C ASP A 868 2.49 -20.18 -30.11
N PHE A 869 1.67 -20.32 -31.13
CA PHE A 869 0.21 -20.22 -31.04
C PHE A 869 -0.47 -21.51 -30.57
N SER A 870 0.26 -22.58 -30.30
CA SER A 870 -0.34 -23.85 -29.85
C SER A 870 -1.07 -23.64 -28.52
N PRO A 871 -2.29 -24.20 -28.36
CA PRO A 871 -3.05 -24.08 -27.14
C PRO A 871 -2.40 -24.86 -25.98
N TYR A 872 -2.60 -24.41 -24.76
CA TYR A 872 -2.23 -25.14 -23.54
C TYR A 872 -3.32 -26.13 -23.19
N LYS A 873 -2.93 -27.24 -22.56
CA LYS A 873 -3.85 -28.20 -21.96
C LYS A 873 -3.55 -28.35 -20.48
N ALA A 874 -4.55 -28.13 -19.63
CA ALA A 874 -4.42 -28.25 -18.20
C ALA A 874 -4.19 -29.70 -17.76
N PHE A 875 -3.32 -29.83 -16.76
CA PHE A 875 -3.06 -31.11 -16.10
C PHE A 875 -4.05 -31.35 -14.96
N PRO A 876 -4.54 -32.58 -14.78
CA PRO A 876 -5.39 -32.90 -13.64
C PRO A 876 -4.56 -32.86 -12.34
N VAL A 877 -5.17 -32.41 -11.27
CA VAL A 877 -4.60 -32.50 -9.92
C VAL A 877 -4.81 -33.87 -9.31
N ASN A 878 -3.99 -34.25 -8.32
CA ASN A 878 -4.16 -35.50 -7.59
C ASN A 878 -5.49 -35.49 -6.81
N PRO A 879 -6.46 -36.36 -7.08
CA PRO A 879 -7.77 -36.34 -6.44
C PRO A 879 -7.73 -36.69 -4.94
N LYS A 880 -6.62 -37.26 -4.42
CA LYS A 880 -6.41 -37.44 -2.99
C LYS A 880 -6.05 -36.16 -2.29
N ILE A 881 -5.46 -35.18 -3.03
CA ILE A 881 -5.12 -33.86 -2.48
C ILE A 881 -6.31 -32.92 -2.61
N PHE A 882 -6.93 -32.86 -3.78
CA PHE A 882 -8.08 -32.01 -4.03
C PHE A 882 -9.09 -32.71 -4.92
N ASP A 883 -10.35 -32.76 -4.51
CA ASP A 883 -11.44 -33.36 -5.27
C ASP A 883 -12.39 -32.26 -5.80
N PRO A 884 -12.23 -31.85 -7.08
CA PRO A 884 -13.02 -30.75 -7.65
C PRO A 884 -14.50 -31.11 -7.78
N GLN A 885 -14.88 -32.40 -7.83
CA GLN A 885 -16.28 -32.82 -7.90
C GLN A 885 -16.98 -32.56 -6.55
N LYS A 886 -16.31 -32.92 -5.44
CA LYS A 886 -16.81 -32.60 -4.10
C LYS A 886 -16.86 -31.11 -3.83
N ALA A 887 -15.85 -30.37 -4.27
CA ALA A 887 -15.77 -28.93 -4.08
C ALA A 887 -16.94 -28.18 -4.73
N LEU A 888 -17.44 -28.66 -5.87
CA LEU A 888 -18.58 -28.09 -6.58
C LEU A 888 -19.94 -28.71 -6.18
N THR A 889 -19.96 -29.69 -5.27
CA THR A 889 -21.19 -30.24 -4.76
C THR A 889 -21.90 -29.23 -3.85
N PRO A 890 -23.24 -29.11 -3.92
CA PRO A 890 -23.99 -28.23 -3.02
C PRO A 890 -23.64 -28.51 -1.54
N MET A 891 -23.39 -27.45 -0.79
CA MET A 891 -23.05 -27.54 0.63
C MET A 891 -24.30 -27.85 1.45
N ASP A 892 -24.14 -28.58 2.56
CA ASP A 892 -25.20 -28.89 3.51
C ASP A 892 -25.81 -27.59 4.10
N ALA A 893 -27.11 -27.62 4.40
CA ALA A 893 -27.85 -26.55 5.09
C ALA A 893 -27.29 -26.17 6.49
N LYS A 894 -26.35 -26.98 7.01
CA LYS A 894 -25.58 -26.70 8.24
C LYS A 894 -24.30 -25.92 8.00
N PHE A 895 -24.14 -25.27 6.86
CA PHE A 895 -22.98 -24.45 6.58
C PHE A 895 -22.84 -23.35 7.64
N ASP A 896 -21.69 -23.33 8.31
CA ASP A 896 -21.44 -22.41 9.38
C ASP A 896 -21.08 -21.01 8.85
N TRP A 897 -22.11 -20.19 8.71
CA TRP A 897 -21.97 -18.78 8.33
C TRP A 897 -21.06 -17.99 9.26
N LYS A 898 -20.99 -18.38 10.54
CA LYS A 898 -20.10 -17.75 11.48
C LYS A 898 -18.64 -18.00 11.11
N ALA A 899 -18.32 -19.20 10.64
CA ALA A 899 -17.00 -19.53 10.13
C ALA A 899 -16.65 -18.75 8.85
N VAL A 900 -17.63 -18.37 8.01
CA VAL A 900 -17.41 -17.51 6.82
C VAL A 900 -17.21 -16.05 7.21
N ILE A 901 -17.97 -15.56 8.19
CA ILE A 901 -17.85 -14.19 8.71
C ILE A 901 -16.60 -14.04 9.60
N GLU A 902 -16.29 -15.10 10.37
CA GLU A 902 -15.07 -15.25 11.16
C GLU A 902 -13.98 -15.98 10.36
N SER A 903 -14.04 -15.95 9.03
CA SER A 903 -12.95 -16.40 8.16
C SER A 903 -11.63 -15.96 8.79
N PRO A 904 -10.64 -16.83 8.93
CA PRO A 904 -9.42 -16.48 9.67
C PRO A 904 -8.94 -15.14 9.15
N LYS A 905 -8.65 -14.25 10.08
CA LYS A 905 -7.98 -12.97 9.74
C LYS A 905 -6.91 -13.33 8.75
N LEU A 906 -6.90 -12.66 7.61
CA LEU A 906 -6.09 -12.98 6.44
C LEU A 906 -4.65 -13.37 6.79
N ASP A 907 -4.12 -12.91 7.91
CA ASP A 907 -2.71 -13.00 8.26
C ASP A 907 -2.45 -13.37 9.72
N ASN A 908 -3.18 -14.28 10.30
CA ASN A 908 -2.87 -14.73 11.64
C ASN A 908 -1.78 -15.82 11.60
N VAL A 909 -0.52 -15.37 11.54
CA VAL A 909 0.71 -16.19 11.51
C VAL A 909 0.74 -17.22 12.65
N GLU A 910 0.28 -16.85 13.86
CA GLU A 910 0.28 -17.76 15.00
C GLU A 910 -0.56 -19.02 14.79
N ASP A 911 -1.62 -18.94 14.00
CA ASP A 911 -2.42 -20.11 13.66
C ASP A 911 -1.74 -21.04 12.65
N PHE A 912 -0.76 -20.54 11.90
CA PHE A 912 0.02 -21.32 10.96
C PHE A 912 1.25 -22.02 11.61
N ILE A 913 1.96 -21.34 12.49
CA ILE A 913 3.21 -21.84 13.08
C ILE A 913 2.95 -22.82 14.24
N LYS A 914 1.95 -22.58 15.07
CA LYS A 914 1.63 -23.47 16.23
C LYS A 914 1.02 -24.80 15.84
N LYS A 915 0.79 -25.05 14.56
CA LYS A 915 0.03 -26.20 14.05
C LYS A 915 0.76 -26.98 12.95
N GLN A 916 2.01 -26.64 12.67
CA GLN A 916 2.96 -27.51 11.98
C GLN A 916 3.72 -28.34 13.02
#